data_1b2092cb7f8b3cdf826faad4ea63a158
#
_entry.id   1b2092cb7f8b3cdf826faad4ea63a158
#
_cell.length_a   1.000
_cell.length_b   1.000
_cell.length_c   1.000
_cell.angle_alpha   90.00
_cell.angle_beta   90.00
_cell.angle_gamma   90.00
#
_symmetry.space_group_name_H-M   'P 1'
#
loop_
_entity.id
_entity.type
_entity.pdbx_description
1 polymer ?
#
loop_
_entity_poly.entity_id
_entity_poly.type
_entity_poly.pdbx_seq_one_letter_code
_entity_poly.pdbx_strand_id
1 'polypeptide(L)'
;MHRAVSIYILVQFVTVNQFYSIERFNPLTELFAAHDSLTADTSVHLPKNAQDPILVDAAHTLFKELMDKKMSAEEVSAAGVLSTIQQRAHNQRDITRGTSRTAALWLQYMEMIDILRTFIKAERTANWELHLQTVSEMLPYLAASGHSLYVKCAHLYLQSMINLQNEHPDVYRDFIAGFHVVRRSDRQWAGLSTDLVIEQVLMRSLKTTGGLTRGRGMTEQQRLIWLLAMPACAEANRSMQELTGVQFNSGEQNKDVTQARQKRDMKDTLAILTTLADRSPFAPNSQLVNIMTGVSAGSAVDVDRARATGKNILASMIGKSVADYTFKRNAQAVTLASKSSVRIESDNVQIDPQLLFQRLIIACNSSDDLGKLFCYELCSYPTALFDSPLTLRQPQKPALADALWAKLSPGATSGPAGEVQYVLDGGALLHRIPWPRGSITYQDICGLYSSYVVKKYVKPIVVFDGYDRVSTKNMTQQRRAVGKAGPTVTFTEDMKVTLKKDDFLSNSKNKQRFINMLSQFLKKSNCTTYHADGDADVLIVKTAVESARERTTVLVGDDTDLLVLLCFYTHPDGYDLFFKPEPKANSRRRVWNMKKVKEQLGFNVCRDILFLHAISGCDTTSRPYGIGKAGALKKYVNSQHFREQAKVFDLPSSLDDVVAAGEEALVSLYGGKPGEKLDTLRHQRYCEKLATKSSQIQPQNLPPTSAAAKYHSQRVYLQVKQWKGEDEEMSVEDWGWKLSDDQVHPVMTDLPAAPESLLRMIRCNCSLDCASKRCSCRKHGLECSPACGQCRGTACTNSTNQDFDDSDDDGD
;
A
#
# COMPACT_ATOMS: atom_id res chain seq x y z
N MET A 1 11.47 9.87 -18.17
CA MET A 1 11.42 9.64 -16.72
C MET A 1 12.32 8.48 -16.29
N HIS A 2 12.24 7.27 -16.89
CA HIS A 2 13.17 6.18 -16.64
C HIS A 2 14.64 6.60 -16.78
N ARG A 3 15.02 7.25 -17.90
CA ARG A 3 16.38 7.75 -18.09
C ARG A 3 16.78 8.83 -17.06
N ALA A 4 15.87 9.70 -16.67
CA ALA A 4 16.16 10.71 -15.63
C ALA A 4 16.31 10.09 -14.23
N VAL A 5 15.53 9.06 -13.89
CA VAL A 5 15.67 8.30 -12.65
C VAL A 5 16.92 7.44 -12.67
N SER A 6 17.21 6.79 -13.80
CA SER A 6 18.45 6.02 -13.97
C SER A 6 19.70 6.91 -13.94
N ILE A 7 19.66 8.07 -14.55
CA ILE A 7 20.73 9.07 -14.51
C ILE A 7 20.85 9.68 -13.11
N TYR A 8 19.74 9.92 -12.40
CA TYR A 8 19.76 10.37 -11.01
C TYR A 8 20.35 9.30 -10.08
N ILE A 9 19.95 8.04 -10.25
CA ILE A 9 20.54 6.89 -9.56
C ILE A 9 22.02 6.78 -9.91
N LEU A 10 22.41 6.99 -11.17
CA LEU A 10 23.78 7.00 -11.64
C LEU A 10 24.59 8.13 -11.02
N VAL A 11 24.05 9.35 -10.99
CA VAL A 11 24.67 10.53 -10.38
C VAL A 11 24.82 10.36 -8.88
N GLN A 12 23.82 9.83 -8.19
CA GLN A 12 23.92 9.46 -6.77
C GLN A 12 24.93 8.32 -6.58
N PHE A 13 24.99 7.37 -7.48
CA PHE A 13 25.91 6.25 -7.44
C PHE A 13 27.37 6.69 -7.69
N VAL A 14 27.62 7.60 -8.62
CA VAL A 14 28.94 8.20 -8.86
C VAL A 14 29.38 9.06 -7.68
N THR A 15 28.46 9.82 -7.07
CA THR A 15 28.76 10.60 -5.85
C THR A 15 29.04 9.70 -4.64
N VAL A 16 28.40 8.55 -4.54
CA VAL A 16 28.68 7.53 -3.52
C VAL A 16 30.00 6.78 -3.82
N ASN A 17 30.31 6.57 -5.10
CA ASN A 17 31.53 5.85 -5.53
C ASN A 17 32.82 6.67 -5.49
N GLN A 18 32.77 7.98 -5.31
CA GLN A 18 33.97 8.75 -4.94
C GLN A 18 34.64 8.22 -3.65
N PHE A 19 33.92 7.37 -2.89
CA PHE A 19 34.37 6.82 -1.61
C PHE A 19 34.64 5.32 -1.60
N TYR A 20 34.45 4.58 -2.71
CA TYR A 20 34.78 3.16 -2.80
C TYR A 20 35.80 2.90 -3.91
N SER A 21 36.89 2.25 -3.59
CA SER A 21 37.90 1.85 -4.56
C SER A 21 37.27 0.97 -5.65
N ILE A 22 37.45 1.38 -6.88
CA ILE A 22 36.86 0.87 -8.14
C ILE A 22 37.12 -0.64 -8.39
N GLU A 23 38.00 -1.27 -7.64
CA GLU A 23 38.43 -2.66 -7.86
C GLU A 23 37.37 -3.75 -7.57
N ARG A 24 36.18 -3.39 -7.03
CA ARG A 24 35.16 -4.38 -6.63
C ARG A 24 33.82 -4.28 -7.37
N PHE A 25 33.69 -3.48 -8.44
CA PHE A 25 32.42 -3.23 -9.09
C PHE A 25 32.29 -3.85 -10.50
N ASN A 26 32.05 -5.16 -10.54
CA ASN A 26 31.53 -5.84 -11.74
C ASN A 26 29.99 -5.75 -11.94
N PRO A 27 29.15 -5.28 -10.98
CA PRO A 27 27.69 -5.25 -11.13
C PRO A 27 27.14 -4.09 -11.94
N LEU A 28 27.92 -3.05 -12.21
CA LEU A 28 27.45 -1.89 -12.99
C LEU A 28 27.27 -2.23 -14.48
N THR A 29 28.07 -3.16 -15.01
CA THR A 29 27.91 -3.66 -16.38
C THR A 29 26.61 -4.44 -16.57
N GLU A 30 26.16 -5.21 -15.57
CA GLU A 30 24.85 -5.90 -15.61
C GLU A 30 23.68 -4.93 -15.43
N LEU A 31 23.84 -3.87 -14.65
CA LEU A 31 22.83 -2.83 -14.49
C LEU A 31 22.60 -2.06 -15.80
N PHE A 32 23.67 -1.80 -16.56
CA PHE A 32 23.59 -1.16 -17.88
C PHE A 32 23.09 -2.10 -18.97
N ALA A 33 23.47 -3.37 -18.96
CA ALA A 33 22.94 -4.38 -19.89
C ALA A 33 21.41 -4.60 -19.65
N ALA A 34 20.97 -4.60 -18.39
CA ALA A 34 19.55 -4.63 -18.06
C ALA A 34 18.84 -3.33 -18.47
N HIS A 35 19.51 -2.17 -18.40
CA HIS A 35 19.01 -0.90 -18.88
C HIS A 35 18.85 -0.87 -20.40
N ASP A 36 19.79 -1.39 -21.15
CA ASP A 36 19.74 -1.44 -22.61
C ASP A 36 18.65 -2.41 -23.10
N SER A 37 18.43 -3.54 -22.41
CA SER A 37 17.32 -4.44 -22.71
C SER A 37 15.95 -3.84 -22.38
N LEU A 38 15.84 -2.99 -21.34
CA LEU A 38 14.61 -2.28 -20.97
C LEU A 38 14.29 -1.09 -21.87
N THR A 39 15.32 -0.43 -22.45
CA THR A 39 15.13 0.71 -23.33
C THR A 39 14.74 0.29 -24.76
N ALA A 40 15.05 -0.92 -25.17
CA ALA A 40 14.64 -1.47 -26.47
C ALA A 40 13.14 -1.78 -26.57
N ASP A 41 12.46 -2.02 -25.43
CA ASP A 41 11.08 -2.51 -25.41
C ASP A 41 10.05 -1.53 -24.82
N THR A 42 10.46 -0.39 -24.27
CA THR A 42 9.54 0.59 -23.65
C THR A 42 9.77 1.99 -24.19
N SER A 43 8.92 2.41 -25.13
CA SER A 43 8.78 3.82 -25.56
C SER A 43 8.16 4.68 -24.44
N VAL A 44 8.83 4.82 -23.31
CA VAL A 44 8.40 5.72 -22.24
C VAL A 44 8.91 7.13 -22.58
N HIS A 45 8.00 8.03 -22.89
CA HIS A 45 8.30 9.42 -23.21
C HIS A 45 8.74 10.19 -21.96
N LEU A 46 10.01 10.53 -21.93
CA LEU A 46 10.47 11.75 -21.26
C LEU A 46 9.94 12.98 -22.01
N PRO A 47 9.61 14.07 -21.31
CA PRO A 47 9.33 15.34 -21.96
C PRO A 47 10.48 15.66 -22.92
N LYS A 48 10.17 16.14 -24.13
CA LYS A 48 11.15 16.42 -25.18
C LYS A 48 12.35 17.26 -24.71
N ASN A 49 12.19 18.07 -23.68
CA ASN A 49 13.21 18.95 -23.12
C ASN A 49 14.25 18.25 -22.23
N ALA A 50 14.00 16.99 -21.81
CA ALA A 50 14.95 16.21 -21.01
C ALA A 50 15.71 15.16 -21.85
N GLN A 51 15.38 15.05 -23.13
CA GLN A 51 16.04 14.18 -24.09
C GLN A 51 17.04 14.97 -24.92
N ASP A 52 18.20 15.25 -24.34
CA ASP A 52 19.35 15.66 -25.12
C ASP A 52 20.21 14.40 -25.36
N PRO A 53 20.12 13.80 -26.56
CA PRO A 53 20.88 12.61 -26.88
C PRO A 53 22.39 12.83 -26.68
N ILE A 54 22.87 14.03 -26.97
CA ILE A 54 24.28 14.41 -26.86
C ILE A 54 24.74 14.34 -25.41
N LEU A 55 23.92 14.82 -24.49
CA LEU A 55 24.25 14.81 -23.05
C LEU A 55 24.23 13.39 -22.47
N VAL A 56 23.29 12.58 -22.93
CA VAL A 56 23.19 11.15 -22.53
C VAL A 56 24.38 10.37 -23.06
N ASP A 57 24.75 10.56 -24.31
CA ASP A 57 25.89 9.89 -24.92
C ASP A 57 27.22 10.34 -24.29
N ALA A 58 27.36 11.64 -23.97
CA ALA A 58 28.52 12.16 -23.24
C ALA A 58 28.64 11.54 -21.84
N ALA A 59 27.52 11.40 -21.12
CA ALA A 59 27.53 10.74 -19.80
C ALA A 59 27.86 9.25 -19.90
N HIS A 60 27.38 8.57 -20.94
CA HIS A 60 27.71 7.17 -21.21
C HIS A 60 29.21 6.99 -21.54
N THR A 61 29.76 7.91 -22.32
CA THR A 61 31.17 7.89 -22.67
C THR A 61 32.06 8.09 -21.44
N LEU A 62 31.76 9.11 -20.61
CA LEU A 62 32.48 9.36 -19.36
C LEU A 62 32.40 8.17 -18.39
N PHE A 63 31.22 7.54 -18.31
CA PHE A 63 31.06 6.34 -17.48
C PHE A 63 31.94 5.18 -17.99
N LYS A 64 31.96 4.96 -19.32
CA LYS A 64 32.79 3.91 -19.91
C LYS A 64 34.28 4.18 -19.69
N GLU A 65 34.73 5.42 -19.82
CA GLU A 65 36.12 5.83 -19.56
C GLU A 65 36.50 5.66 -18.09
N LEU A 66 35.57 5.94 -17.16
CA LEU A 66 35.74 5.67 -15.73
C LEU A 66 35.88 4.17 -15.45
N MET A 67 35.01 3.34 -16.07
CA MET A 67 35.04 1.88 -15.91
C MET A 67 36.31 1.26 -16.53
N ASP A 68 36.76 1.81 -17.66
CA ASP A 68 37.99 1.39 -18.33
C ASP A 68 39.26 1.91 -17.62
N LYS A 69 39.11 2.61 -16.47
CA LYS A 69 40.19 3.27 -15.72
C LYS A 69 41.01 4.27 -16.54
N LYS A 70 40.43 4.87 -17.56
CA LYS A 70 41.04 5.92 -18.40
C LYS A 70 40.88 7.30 -17.80
N MET A 71 39.86 7.51 -16.96
CA MET A 71 39.61 8.73 -16.20
C MET A 71 39.37 8.41 -14.73
N SER A 72 39.78 9.32 -13.87
CA SER A 72 39.48 9.28 -12.44
C SER A 72 38.07 9.82 -12.12
N ALA A 73 37.54 9.54 -10.95
CA ALA A 73 36.25 10.04 -10.49
C ALA A 73 36.23 11.60 -10.42
N GLU A 74 37.39 12.20 -10.06
CA GLU A 74 37.58 13.64 -9.99
C GLU A 74 37.51 14.27 -11.40
N GLU A 75 38.18 13.69 -12.38
CA GLU A 75 38.15 14.15 -13.79
C GLU A 75 36.74 14.04 -14.40
N VAL A 76 36.03 12.93 -14.13
CA VAL A 76 34.62 12.75 -14.56
C VAL A 76 33.73 13.82 -13.92
N SER A 77 33.94 14.10 -12.64
CA SER A 77 33.19 15.15 -11.92
C SER A 77 33.48 16.54 -12.47
N ALA A 78 34.72 16.81 -12.84
CA ALA A 78 35.15 18.10 -13.41
C ALA A 78 34.68 18.33 -14.85
N ALA A 79 34.32 17.28 -15.58
CA ALA A 79 33.84 17.38 -16.99
C ALA A 79 32.53 18.15 -17.18
N GLY A 80 31.82 18.52 -16.10
CA GLY A 80 30.62 19.36 -16.15
C GLY A 80 29.34 18.68 -16.67
N VAL A 81 29.42 17.49 -17.27
CA VAL A 81 28.28 16.76 -17.82
C VAL A 81 27.35 16.31 -16.70
N LEU A 82 27.91 15.79 -15.60
CA LEU A 82 27.13 15.33 -14.46
C LEU A 82 26.42 16.49 -13.75
N SER A 83 27.10 17.61 -13.56
CA SER A 83 26.48 18.82 -12.98
C SER A 83 25.34 19.36 -13.85
N THR A 84 25.48 19.33 -15.18
CA THR A 84 24.43 19.72 -16.12
C THR A 84 23.22 18.79 -16.04
N ILE A 85 23.45 17.47 -15.95
CA ILE A 85 22.38 16.48 -15.78
C ILE A 85 21.67 16.70 -14.42
N GLN A 86 22.42 16.92 -13.36
CA GLN A 86 21.88 17.21 -12.04
C GLN A 86 21.01 18.46 -12.06
N GLN A 87 21.49 19.55 -12.65
CA GLN A 87 20.73 20.79 -12.76
C GLN A 87 19.41 20.60 -13.52
N ARG A 88 19.46 19.89 -14.65
CA ARG A 88 18.25 19.59 -15.43
C ARG A 88 17.28 18.69 -14.64
N ALA A 89 17.80 17.72 -13.91
CA ALA A 89 16.98 16.86 -13.05
C ALA A 89 16.31 17.67 -11.93
N HIS A 90 17.03 18.59 -11.30
CA HIS A 90 16.47 19.51 -10.30
C HIS A 90 15.38 20.39 -10.89
N ASN A 91 15.61 21.02 -12.01
CA ASN A 91 14.62 21.85 -12.68
C ASN A 91 13.35 21.05 -13.03
N GLN A 92 13.52 19.82 -13.53
CA GLN A 92 12.38 18.95 -13.84
C GLN A 92 11.62 18.52 -12.58
N ARG A 93 12.31 18.28 -11.47
CA ARG A 93 11.67 17.99 -10.16
C ARG A 93 10.81 19.15 -9.70
N ASP A 94 11.31 20.39 -9.82
CA ASP A 94 10.59 21.60 -9.39
C ASP A 94 9.34 21.84 -10.26
N ILE A 95 9.45 21.67 -11.58
CA ILE A 95 8.30 21.73 -12.48
C ILE A 95 7.26 20.67 -12.10
N THR A 96 7.70 19.43 -11.88
CA THR A 96 6.82 18.30 -11.54
C THR A 96 6.14 18.51 -10.18
N ARG A 97 6.88 19.05 -9.20
CA ARG A 97 6.34 19.43 -7.88
C ARG A 97 5.25 20.48 -7.98
N GLY A 98 5.39 21.43 -8.90
CA GLY A 98 4.38 22.48 -9.14
C GLY A 98 3.13 21.99 -9.87
N THR A 99 3.22 20.91 -10.64
CA THR A 99 2.13 20.44 -11.51
C THR A 99 1.33 19.27 -10.93
N SER A 100 1.88 18.51 -9.98
CA SER A 100 1.20 17.35 -9.37
C SER A 100 1.47 17.26 -7.88
N ARG A 101 0.39 17.31 -7.08
CA ARG A 101 0.46 17.14 -5.62
C ARG A 101 0.93 15.74 -5.22
N THR A 102 0.51 14.72 -5.95
CA THR A 102 0.96 13.34 -5.70
C THR A 102 2.45 13.19 -5.98
N ALA A 103 2.94 13.79 -7.08
CA ALA A 103 4.37 13.83 -7.36
C ALA A 103 5.15 14.63 -6.31
N ALA A 104 4.60 15.76 -5.85
CA ALA A 104 5.21 16.56 -4.78
C ALA A 104 5.41 15.74 -3.51
N LEU A 105 4.42 14.93 -3.10
CA LEU A 105 4.53 14.04 -1.95
C LEU A 105 5.63 12.97 -2.16
N TRP A 106 5.69 12.34 -3.33
CA TRP A 106 6.71 11.34 -3.63
C TRP A 106 8.12 11.94 -3.67
N LEU A 107 8.28 13.12 -4.27
CA LEU A 107 9.55 13.84 -4.27
C LEU A 107 9.98 14.26 -2.86
N GLN A 108 9.02 14.70 -2.03
CA GLN A 108 9.29 15.00 -0.63
C GLN A 108 9.73 13.75 0.15
N TYR A 109 9.09 12.61 -0.07
CA TYR A 109 9.50 11.34 0.52
C TYR A 109 10.93 10.96 0.12
N MET A 110 11.30 11.12 -1.15
CA MET A 110 12.67 10.89 -1.62
C MET A 110 13.67 11.84 -0.92
N GLU A 111 13.32 13.11 -0.74
CA GLU A 111 14.15 14.08 0.00
C GLU A 111 14.35 13.66 1.45
N MET A 112 13.32 13.17 2.12
CA MET A 112 13.45 12.64 3.50
C MET A 112 14.40 11.44 3.56
N ILE A 113 14.34 10.54 2.58
CA ILE A 113 15.27 9.42 2.47
C ILE A 113 16.70 9.90 2.19
N ASP A 114 16.88 10.90 1.34
CA ASP A 114 18.20 11.48 1.06
C ASP A 114 18.81 12.15 2.31
N ILE A 115 17.99 12.87 3.10
CA ILE A 115 18.41 13.42 4.40
C ILE A 115 18.86 12.29 5.34
N LEU A 116 18.06 11.21 5.46
CA LEU A 116 18.40 10.07 6.30
C LEU A 116 19.70 9.39 5.85
N ARG A 117 19.87 9.18 4.55
CA ARG A 117 21.11 8.62 3.98
C ARG A 117 22.31 9.51 4.23
N THR A 118 22.13 10.83 4.11
CA THR A 118 23.20 11.81 4.39
C THR A 118 23.56 11.80 5.88
N PHE A 119 22.57 11.70 6.77
CA PHE A 119 22.82 11.53 8.20
C PHE A 119 23.62 10.25 8.50
N ILE A 120 23.20 9.11 7.94
CA ILE A 120 23.94 7.85 8.09
C ILE A 120 25.38 8.00 7.55
N LYS A 121 25.55 8.69 6.42
CA LYS A 121 26.88 8.98 5.86
C LYS A 121 27.71 9.81 6.84
N ALA A 122 27.14 10.87 7.41
CA ALA A 122 27.83 11.71 8.38
C ALA A 122 28.32 10.89 9.58
N GLU A 123 27.48 10.04 10.15
CA GLU A 123 27.83 9.16 11.25
C GLU A 123 28.91 8.14 10.83
N ARG A 124 28.74 7.49 9.68
CA ARG A 124 29.67 6.45 9.19
C ARG A 124 31.05 6.99 8.85
N THR A 125 31.12 8.20 8.31
CA THR A 125 32.39 8.86 7.94
C THR A 125 32.93 9.73 9.05
N ALA A 126 32.22 9.86 10.17
CA ALA A 126 32.56 10.73 11.27
C ALA A 126 32.73 12.21 10.85
N ASN A 127 31.83 12.66 9.96
CA ASN A 127 31.84 14.04 9.47
C ASN A 127 30.91 14.91 10.31
N TRP A 128 31.50 15.71 11.21
CA TRP A 128 30.76 16.55 12.16
C TRP A 128 29.93 17.65 11.51
N GLU A 129 30.49 18.34 10.55
CA GLU A 129 29.77 19.44 9.85
C GLU A 129 28.54 18.90 9.10
N LEU A 130 28.72 17.76 8.40
CA LEU A 130 27.64 17.10 7.69
C LEU A 130 26.55 16.59 8.65
N HIS A 131 26.94 16.13 9.85
CA HIS A 131 26.01 15.74 10.91
C HIS A 131 25.12 16.92 11.31
N LEU A 132 25.70 18.06 11.67
CA LEU A 132 24.93 19.26 12.07
C LEU A 132 24.04 19.78 10.94
N GLN A 133 24.56 19.82 9.73
CA GLN A 133 23.77 20.21 8.55
C GLN A 133 22.54 19.31 8.41
N THR A 134 22.73 18.01 8.50
CA THR A 134 21.63 17.05 8.26
C THR A 134 20.60 17.10 9.38
N VAL A 135 21.01 17.26 10.63
CA VAL A 135 20.08 17.48 11.75
C VAL A 135 19.24 18.74 11.52
N SER A 136 19.84 19.80 11.03
CA SER A 136 19.15 21.04 10.67
C SER A 136 18.10 20.81 9.56
N GLU A 137 18.42 19.97 8.57
CA GLU A 137 17.50 19.64 7.48
C GLU A 137 16.31 18.77 7.91
N MET A 138 16.43 18.02 9.02
CA MET A 138 15.33 17.23 9.60
C MET A 138 14.29 18.10 10.33
N LEU A 139 14.67 19.25 10.87
CA LEU A 139 13.81 20.08 11.71
C LEU A 139 12.46 20.45 11.07
N PRO A 140 12.38 20.88 9.80
CA PRO A 140 11.10 21.20 9.19
C PRO A 140 10.11 20.04 9.18
N TYR A 141 10.59 18.83 8.96
CA TYR A 141 9.74 17.64 8.94
C TYR A 141 9.27 17.26 10.32
N LEU A 142 10.12 17.34 11.33
CA LEU A 142 9.75 17.13 12.74
C LEU A 142 8.71 18.15 13.20
N ALA A 143 8.88 19.41 12.82
CA ALA A 143 7.93 20.48 13.15
C ALA A 143 6.57 20.27 12.49
N ALA A 144 6.55 19.93 11.19
CA ALA A 144 5.32 19.68 10.44
C ALA A 144 4.54 18.47 10.94
N SER A 145 5.24 17.42 11.38
CA SER A 145 4.63 16.16 11.85
C SER A 145 4.17 16.18 13.30
N GLY A 146 4.42 17.27 14.04
CA GLY A 146 3.98 17.45 15.41
C GLY A 146 4.86 16.79 16.47
N HIS A 147 6.08 16.40 16.11
CA HIS A 147 7.09 15.88 17.06
C HIS A 147 7.75 17.03 17.83
N SER A 148 6.95 17.73 18.63
CA SER A 148 7.30 18.99 19.27
C SER A 148 8.54 18.92 20.13
N LEU A 149 8.71 17.84 20.91
CA LEU A 149 9.88 17.65 21.77
C LEU A 149 11.16 17.44 20.95
N TYR A 150 11.08 16.60 19.91
CA TYR A 150 12.24 16.39 19.03
C TYR A 150 12.69 17.71 18.36
N VAL A 151 11.73 18.59 17.99
CA VAL A 151 12.07 19.92 17.45
C VAL A 151 12.78 20.75 18.48
N LYS A 152 12.24 20.83 19.72
CA LYS A 152 12.84 21.60 20.82
C LYS A 152 14.24 21.09 21.14
N CYS A 153 14.37 19.78 21.37
CA CYS A 153 15.67 19.17 21.69
C CYS A 153 16.69 19.34 20.57
N ALA A 154 16.30 19.13 19.32
CA ALA A 154 17.20 19.29 18.19
C ALA A 154 17.62 20.76 17.96
N HIS A 155 16.74 21.72 18.27
CA HIS A 155 17.08 23.14 18.24
C HIS A 155 18.11 23.50 19.31
N LEU A 156 17.89 23.08 20.56
CA LEU A 156 18.83 23.31 21.66
C LEU A 156 20.17 22.61 21.36
N TYR A 157 20.11 21.38 20.89
CA TYR A 157 21.29 20.64 20.46
C TYR A 157 22.09 21.40 19.38
N LEU A 158 21.44 21.82 18.31
CA LEU A 158 22.11 22.56 17.24
C LEU A 158 22.70 23.87 17.75
N GLN A 159 21.96 24.63 18.58
CA GLN A 159 22.46 25.86 19.15
C GLN A 159 23.73 25.62 20.00
N SER A 160 23.71 24.62 20.87
CA SER A 160 24.84 24.24 21.70
C SER A 160 26.01 23.75 20.84
N MET A 161 25.76 22.91 19.84
CA MET A 161 26.84 22.34 19.01
C MET A 161 27.45 23.34 18.01
N ILE A 162 26.67 24.29 17.50
CA ILE A 162 27.21 25.39 16.69
C ILE A 162 28.11 26.31 17.54
N ASN A 163 27.75 26.50 18.81
CA ASN A 163 28.53 27.33 19.71
C ASN A 163 29.72 26.58 20.38
N LEU A 164 29.83 25.30 20.14
CA LEU A 164 30.86 24.42 20.74
C LEU A 164 32.29 24.91 20.52
N GLN A 165 32.56 25.49 19.35
CA GLN A 165 33.84 26.07 19.02
C GLN A 165 34.27 27.20 19.96
N ASN A 166 33.28 27.99 20.44
CA ASN A 166 33.52 29.12 21.35
C ASN A 166 33.57 28.67 22.81
N GLU A 167 32.70 27.75 23.20
CA GLU A 167 32.57 27.31 24.59
C GLU A 167 33.60 26.25 24.97
N HIS A 168 33.86 25.29 24.05
CA HIS A 168 34.76 24.17 24.30
C HIS A 168 35.63 23.85 23.06
N PRO A 169 36.63 24.70 22.74
CA PRO A 169 37.40 24.60 21.50
C PRO A 169 38.20 23.28 21.38
N ASP A 170 38.59 22.65 22.50
CA ASP A 170 39.26 21.38 22.47
C ASP A 170 38.31 20.24 22.05
N VAL A 171 37.11 20.22 22.61
CA VAL A 171 36.07 19.25 22.25
C VAL A 171 35.63 19.45 20.77
N TYR A 172 35.55 20.70 20.34
CA TYR A 172 35.23 20.99 18.92
C TYR A 172 36.33 20.40 17.99
N ARG A 173 37.61 20.54 18.31
CA ARG A 173 38.69 19.94 17.52
C ARG A 173 38.59 18.41 17.49
N ASP A 174 38.25 17.79 18.60
CA ASP A 174 38.06 16.35 18.67
C ASP A 174 36.84 15.92 17.79
N PHE A 175 35.74 16.68 17.80
CA PHE A 175 34.56 16.39 16.99
C PHE A 175 34.84 16.55 15.49
N ILE A 176 35.58 17.60 15.09
CA ILE A 176 36.05 17.74 13.71
C ILE A 176 36.96 16.59 13.29
N ALA A 177 37.80 16.09 14.20
CA ALA A 177 38.63 14.91 13.97
C ALA A 177 37.83 13.59 13.93
N GLY A 178 36.51 13.64 14.18
CA GLY A 178 35.58 12.51 14.07
C GLY A 178 35.34 11.72 15.37
N PHE A 179 35.75 12.26 16.52
CA PHE A 179 35.53 11.57 17.81
C PHE A 179 34.14 11.73 18.41
N HIS A 180 33.22 12.39 17.70
CA HIS A 180 31.80 12.44 18.08
C HIS A 180 31.07 11.11 17.83
N VAL A 181 31.68 10.15 17.13
CA VAL A 181 31.17 8.82 16.88
C VAL A 181 32.14 7.73 17.36
N VAL A 182 31.59 6.55 17.63
CA VAL A 182 32.42 5.37 17.98
C VAL A 182 32.85 4.69 16.68
N ARG A 183 34.14 4.52 16.48
CA ARG A 183 34.70 3.86 15.29
C ARG A 183 35.12 2.42 15.61
N ARG A 184 34.66 1.50 14.79
CA ARG A 184 35.02 0.07 14.90
C ARG A 184 36.38 -0.26 14.30
N SER A 185 36.83 0.56 13.38
CA SER A 185 38.13 0.39 12.70
C SER A 185 38.57 1.73 12.12
N ASP A 186 39.78 1.80 11.62
CA ASP A 186 40.33 2.99 10.97
C ASP A 186 39.81 3.22 9.55
N ARG A 187 38.89 2.35 9.08
CA ARG A 187 38.31 2.48 7.76
C ARG A 187 37.33 3.66 7.74
N GLN A 188 37.25 4.34 6.60
CA GLN A 188 36.44 5.54 6.42
C GLN A 188 34.95 5.36 6.75
N TRP A 189 34.36 4.17 6.53
CA TRP A 189 32.93 3.86 6.76
C TRP A 189 32.70 3.06 8.05
N ALA A 190 33.37 3.39 9.09
CA ALA A 190 33.37 2.59 10.33
C ALA A 190 32.71 3.28 11.53
N GLY A 191 32.27 4.52 11.38
CA GLY A 191 31.61 5.30 12.42
C GLY A 191 30.24 4.74 12.79
N LEU A 192 29.91 4.81 14.08
CA LEU A 192 28.58 4.50 14.65
C LEU A 192 28.24 5.58 15.65
N SER A 193 27.01 6.06 15.65
CA SER A 193 26.55 6.97 16.70
C SER A 193 26.67 6.29 18.06
N THR A 194 26.99 7.07 19.07
CA THR A 194 27.15 6.57 20.44
C THR A 194 25.85 5.93 20.96
N ASP A 195 24.71 6.55 20.67
CA ASP A 195 23.39 6.02 21.03
C ASP A 195 23.13 4.66 20.38
N LEU A 196 23.45 4.49 19.10
CA LEU A 196 23.33 3.22 18.40
C LEU A 196 24.20 2.12 19.01
N VAL A 197 25.39 2.49 19.50
CA VAL A 197 26.29 1.55 20.22
C VAL A 197 25.66 1.17 21.55
N ILE A 198 25.16 2.11 22.31
CA ILE A 198 24.44 1.85 23.57
C ILE A 198 23.27 0.91 23.31
N GLU A 199 22.38 1.25 22.40
CA GLU A 199 21.15 0.48 22.16
C GLU A 199 21.42 -0.91 21.56
N GLN A 200 22.18 -0.98 20.50
CA GLN A 200 22.34 -2.23 19.74
C GLN A 200 23.48 -3.12 20.21
N VAL A 201 24.50 -2.58 20.83
CA VAL A 201 25.62 -3.36 21.33
C VAL A 201 25.48 -3.60 22.83
N LEU A 202 25.42 -2.56 23.63
CA LEU A 202 25.37 -2.68 25.08
C LEU A 202 24.01 -3.22 25.55
N MET A 203 22.94 -2.58 25.24
CA MET A 203 21.60 -2.97 25.70
C MET A 203 21.17 -4.31 25.12
N ARG A 204 21.48 -4.59 23.87
CA ARG A 204 21.18 -5.88 23.24
C ARG A 204 21.98 -7.01 23.88
N SER A 205 23.28 -6.81 24.16
CA SER A 205 24.10 -7.80 24.83
C SER A 205 23.66 -8.05 26.28
N LEU A 206 23.16 -7.01 26.97
CA LEU A 206 22.58 -7.14 28.30
C LEU A 206 21.29 -7.99 28.29
N LYS A 207 20.49 -7.92 27.26
CA LYS A 207 19.18 -8.59 27.13
C LYS A 207 19.24 -9.99 26.54
N THR A 208 20.36 -10.43 25.97
CA THR A 208 20.49 -11.78 25.40
C THR A 208 20.59 -12.87 26.47
N THR A 209 20.28 -14.11 26.11
CA THR A 209 20.43 -15.28 27.00
C THR A 209 21.91 -15.44 27.37
N GLY A 210 22.22 -15.40 28.66
CA GLY A 210 23.61 -15.36 29.17
C GLY A 210 24.19 -13.95 29.30
N GLY A 211 23.46 -12.89 28.90
CA GLY A 211 23.85 -11.49 29.10
C GLY A 211 23.59 -11.02 30.54
N LEU A 212 24.04 -9.79 30.84
CA LEU A 212 24.04 -9.20 32.16
C LEU A 212 22.69 -9.19 32.89
N THR A 213 21.56 -8.98 32.14
CA THR A 213 20.23 -8.95 32.77
C THR A 213 19.57 -10.31 32.92
N ARG A 214 20.06 -11.32 32.20
CA ARG A 214 19.56 -12.70 32.26
C ARG A 214 20.59 -13.66 32.85
N GLY A 215 21.81 -13.17 33.17
CA GLY A 215 22.81 -13.89 33.91
C GLY A 215 22.46 -13.90 35.41
N ARG A 216 22.11 -15.07 35.95
CA ARG A 216 21.89 -15.22 37.40
C ARG A 216 23.19 -14.95 38.17
N GLY A 217 23.14 -13.99 39.07
CA GLY A 217 24.18 -13.81 40.08
C GLY A 217 25.28 -12.81 39.78
N MET A 218 25.23 -12.04 38.70
CA MET A 218 26.18 -10.94 38.50
C MET A 218 25.92 -9.80 39.49
N THR A 219 26.91 -9.42 40.25
CA THR A 219 26.89 -8.25 41.12
C THR A 219 27.05 -6.97 40.29
N GLU A 220 26.69 -5.86 40.84
CA GLU A 220 26.83 -4.55 40.17
C GLU A 220 28.27 -4.26 39.79
N GLN A 221 29.20 -4.62 40.69
CA GLN A 221 30.62 -4.47 40.46
C GLN A 221 31.12 -5.33 39.29
N GLN A 222 30.60 -6.57 39.14
CA GLN A 222 30.92 -7.42 37.98
C GLN A 222 30.37 -6.85 36.69
N ARG A 223 29.18 -6.21 36.73
CA ARG A 223 28.58 -5.52 35.55
C ARG A 223 29.44 -4.33 35.11
N LEU A 224 29.92 -3.55 36.08
CA LEU A 224 30.79 -2.41 35.82
C LEU A 224 32.12 -2.88 35.20
N ILE A 225 32.77 -3.91 35.77
CA ILE A 225 34.01 -4.50 35.23
C ILE A 225 33.78 -5.00 33.80
N TRP A 226 32.66 -5.67 33.55
CA TRP A 226 32.32 -6.16 32.19
C TRP A 226 32.17 -5.02 31.20
N LEU A 227 31.48 -3.93 31.57
CA LEU A 227 31.33 -2.75 30.72
C LEU A 227 32.66 -2.08 30.42
N LEU A 228 33.48 -1.89 31.44
CA LEU A 228 34.82 -1.26 31.33
C LEU A 228 35.83 -2.15 30.56
N ALA A 229 35.64 -3.46 30.56
CA ALA A 229 36.52 -4.39 29.82
C ALA A 229 36.20 -4.44 28.32
N MET A 230 35.04 -3.93 27.87
CA MET A 230 34.61 -3.99 26.45
C MET A 230 35.66 -3.42 25.47
N PRO A 231 36.25 -2.23 25.68
CA PRO A 231 37.29 -1.72 24.79
C PRO A 231 38.50 -2.64 24.70
N ALA A 232 38.98 -3.17 25.85
CA ALA A 232 40.09 -4.10 25.89
C ALA A 232 39.78 -5.43 25.18
N CYS A 233 38.59 -5.94 25.33
CA CYS A 233 38.12 -7.13 24.60
C CYS A 233 38.03 -6.88 23.08
N ALA A 234 37.62 -5.71 22.67
CA ALA A 234 37.58 -5.33 21.25
C ALA A 234 38.98 -5.24 20.66
N GLU A 235 39.93 -4.67 21.40
CA GLU A 235 41.33 -4.58 21.00
C GLU A 235 41.99 -5.95 20.91
N ALA A 236 41.77 -6.81 21.89
CA ALA A 236 42.26 -8.18 21.88
C ALA A 236 41.72 -8.96 20.68
N ASN A 237 40.42 -8.79 20.37
CA ASN A 237 39.80 -9.42 19.21
C ASN A 237 40.38 -8.89 17.88
N ARG A 238 40.69 -7.58 17.80
CA ARG A 238 41.33 -6.97 16.65
C ARG A 238 42.72 -7.56 16.44
N SER A 239 43.52 -7.61 17.49
CA SER A 239 44.85 -8.17 17.44
C SER A 239 44.87 -9.65 17.06
N MET A 240 43.90 -10.42 17.52
CA MET A 240 43.75 -11.82 17.11
C MET A 240 43.34 -11.96 15.63
N GLN A 241 42.51 -11.09 15.12
CA GLN A 241 42.12 -11.08 13.69
C GLN A 241 43.33 -10.71 12.81
N GLU A 242 44.13 -9.75 13.22
CA GLU A 242 45.36 -9.38 12.54
C GLU A 242 46.38 -10.54 12.54
N LEU A 243 46.58 -11.20 13.69
CA LEU A 243 47.48 -12.33 13.85
C LEU A 243 47.07 -13.55 13.01
N THR A 244 45.77 -13.83 12.97
CA THR A 244 45.21 -15.01 12.27
C THR A 244 44.93 -14.77 10.79
N GLY A 245 44.95 -13.51 10.34
CA GLY A 245 44.49 -13.12 9.00
C GLY A 245 43.00 -13.36 8.74
N VAL A 246 42.23 -13.80 9.74
CA VAL A 246 40.79 -14.05 9.64
C VAL A 246 40.06 -12.80 10.05
N GLN A 247 39.46 -12.13 9.07
CA GLN A 247 38.60 -10.99 9.34
C GLN A 247 37.15 -11.46 9.45
N PHE A 248 36.53 -11.30 10.61
CA PHE A 248 35.10 -11.50 10.77
C PHE A 248 34.35 -10.32 10.13
N ASN A 249 34.01 -10.46 8.85
CA ASN A 249 33.06 -9.57 8.17
C ASN A 249 31.61 -9.99 8.48
N SER A 250 31.27 -10.07 9.76
CA SER A 250 29.93 -10.47 10.22
C SER A 250 28.91 -9.33 10.20
N GLY A 251 29.25 -8.15 9.68
CA GLY A 251 28.31 -7.04 9.53
C GLY A 251 27.35 -7.24 8.37
N GLU A 252 26.06 -6.96 8.58
CA GLU A 252 25.07 -6.89 7.50
C GLU A 252 25.44 -5.87 6.41
N GLN A 253 26.39 -5.02 6.68
CA GLN A 253 26.89 -3.94 5.83
C GLN A 253 27.42 -4.39 4.47
N ASN A 254 27.85 -5.63 4.33
CA ASN A 254 28.37 -6.17 3.07
C ASN A 254 27.33 -7.00 2.30
N LYS A 255 26.13 -7.18 2.82
CA LYS A 255 25.08 -7.95 2.11
C LYS A 255 24.56 -7.22 0.87
N ASP A 256 24.63 -5.90 0.87
CA ASP A 256 24.16 -5.08 -0.25
C ASP A 256 24.99 -5.30 -1.54
N VAL A 257 26.24 -5.76 -1.39
CA VAL A 257 27.16 -6.06 -2.50
C VAL A 257 27.03 -7.51 -2.99
N THR A 258 26.24 -8.35 -2.31
CA THR A 258 26.05 -9.75 -2.73
C THR A 258 25.15 -9.82 -3.97
N GLN A 259 25.48 -10.69 -4.91
CA GLN A 259 24.69 -10.89 -6.13
C GLN A 259 23.21 -11.24 -5.83
N ALA A 260 22.95 -12.00 -4.75
CA ALA A 260 21.60 -12.35 -4.34
C ALA A 260 20.79 -11.11 -3.91
N ARG A 261 21.41 -10.18 -3.18
CA ARG A 261 20.78 -8.92 -2.78
C ARG A 261 20.55 -8.03 -3.98
N GLN A 262 21.53 -7.87 -4.85
CA GLN A 262 21.41 -7.07 -6.06
C GLN A 262 20.30 -7.58 -7.00
N LYS A 263 20.20 -8.91 -7.21
CA LYS A 263 19.10 -9.51 -7.98
C LYS A 263 17.73 -9.24 -7.35
N ARG A 264 17.64 -9.26 -6.02
CA ARG A 264 16.42 -8.94 -5.30
C ARG A 264 16.04 -7.46 -5.47
N ASP A 265 16.99 -6.57 -5.24
CA ASP A 265 16.78 -5.12 -5.37
C ASP A 265 16.42 -4.74 -6.81
N MET A 266 17.03 -5.37 -7.82
CA MET A 266 16.67 -5.22 -9.22
C MET A 266 15.22 -5.66 -9.47
N LYS A 267 14.81 -6.82 -8.96
CA LYS A 267 13.44 -7.32 -9.08
C LYS A 267 12.43 -6.37 -8.44
N ASP A 268 12.75 -5.87 -7.24
CA ASP A 268 11.88 -4.93 -6.52
C ASP A 268 11.79 -3.59 -7.26
N THR A 269 12.90 -3.10 -7.80
CA THR A 269 12.96 -1.90 -8.64
C THR A 269 12.12 -2.05 -9.90
N LEU A 270 12.23 -3.17 -10.61
CA LEU A 270 11.42 -3.45 -11.80
C LEU A 270 9.92 -3.53 -11.47
N ALA A 271 9.55 -4.13 -10.34
CA ALA A 271 8.17 -4.20 -9.89
C ALA A 271 7.60 -2.79 -9.60
N ILE A 272 8.38 -1.94 -8.93
CA ILE A 272 8.01 -0.53 -8.69
C ILE A 272 7.86 0.21 -10.01
N LEU A 273 8.82 0.10 -10.92
CA LEU A 273 8.79 0.76 -12.22
C LEU A 273 7.59 0.34 -13.07
N THR A 274 7.26 -0.95 -13.08
CA THR A 274 6.08 -1.47 -13.77
C THR A 274 4.80 -0.88 -13.18
N THR A 275 4.70 -0.83 -11.84
CA THR A 275 3.53 -0.24 -11.16
C THR A 275 3.40 1.26 -11.47
N LEU A 276 4.51 1.99 -11.48
CA LEU A 276 4.53 3.43 -11.78
C LEU A 276 4.26 3.74 -13.26
N ALA A 277 4.60 2.82 -14.18
CA ALA A 277 4.28 2.96 -15.60
C ALA A 277 2.75 2.91 -15.83
N ASP A 278 2.08 2.00 -15.13
CA ASP A 278 0.62 1.86 -15.21
C ASP A 278 -0.13 2.97 -14.44
N ARG A 279 0.47 3.49 -13.37
CA ARG A 279 -0.17 4.40 -12.39
C ARG A 279 0.77 5.54 -12.02
N SER A 280 1.15 6.35 -13.00
CA SER A 280 2.12 7.42 -12.82
C SER A 280 1.64 8.50 -11.85
N PRO A 281 2.33 8.75 -10.74
CA PRO A 281 2.04 9.87 -9.84
C PRO A 281 2.42 11.22 -10.44
N PHE A 282 3.14 11.22 -11.56
CA PHE A 282 3.76 12.42 -12.16
C PHE A 282 2.88 13.08 -13.20
N ALA A 283 1.73 12.50 -13.54
CA ALA A 283 0.75 13.17 -14.39
C ALA A 283 0.24 14.45 -13.69
N PRO A 284 0.08 15.57 -14.42
CA PRO A 284 -0.45 16.82 -13.84
C PRO A 284 -1.78 16.54 -13.12
N ASN A 285 -1.84 16.83 -11.83
CA ASN A 285 -3.03 16.65 -11.02
C ASN A 285 -2.98 17.57 -9.79
N SER A 286 -3.98 18.42 -9.66
CA SER A 286 -4.14 19.31 -8.50
C SER A 286 -4.62 18.61 -7.24
N GLN A 287 -5.04 17.35 -7.34
CA GLN A 287 -5.48 16.53 -6.21
C GLN A 287 -4.36 15.59 -5.75
N LEU A 288 -4.31 15.35 -4.45
CA LEU A 288 -3.45 14.32 -3.86
C LEU A 288 -4.17 12.98 -3.96
N VAL A 289 -3.65 12.06 -4.77
CA VAL A 289 -4.30 10.80 -5.12
C VAL A 289 -3.47 9.60 -4.66
N ASN A 290 -4.13 8.61 -4.07
CA ASN A 290 -3.51 7.31 -3.81
C ASN A 290 -3.33 6.57 -5.14
N ILE A 291 -2.08 6.32 -5.53
CA ILE A 291 -1.76 5.70 -6.83
C ILE A 291 -2.26 4.26 -6.97
N MET A 292 -2.47 3.55 -5.86
CA MET A 292 -2.96 2.17 -5.90
C MET A 292 -4.48 2.08 -6.01
N THR A 293 -5.19 2.97 -5.32
CA THR A 293 -6.66 2.93 -5.24
C THR A 293 -7.35 3.99 -6.08
N GLY A 294 -6.63 5.03 -6.52
CA GLY A 294 -7.19 6.19 -7.23
C GLY A 294 -7.98 7.14 -6.34
N VAL A 295 -8.08 6.88 -5.04
CA VAL A 295 -8.85 7.72 -4.10
C VAL A 295 -8.14 9.05 -3.87
N SER A 296 -8.85 10.15 -4.07
CA SER A 296 -8.36 11.50 -3.78
C SER A 296 -8.45 11.81 -2.29
N ALA A 297 -7.42 12.46 -1.78
CA ALA A 297 -7.42 13.01 -0.43
C ALA A 297 -8.40 14.18 -0.32
N GLY A 298 -8.98 14.39 0.86
CA GLY A 298 -9.79 15.57 1.13
C GLY A 298 -8.99 16.86 0.99
N SER A 299 -9.67 17.97 0.72
CA SER A 299 -9.05 19.28 0.50
C SER A 299 -8.20 19.79 1.66
N ALA A 300 -8.49 19.33 2.90
CA ALA A 300 -7.74 19.70 4.09
C ALA A 300 -6.37 19.01 4.21
N VAL A 301 -6.10 17.93 3.44
CA VAL A 301 -4.82 17.21 3.49
C VAL A 301 -3.77 17.99 2.73
N ASP A 302 -2.65 18.30 3.39
CA ASP A 302 -1.55 19.12 2.84
C ASP A 302 -0.16 18.54 3.13
N VAL A 303 -0.08 17.25 3.42
CA VAL A 303 1.17 16.53 3.72
C VAL A 303 2.23 16.64 2.61
N ASP A 304 1.81 16.86 1.37
CA ASP A 304 2.68 17.15 0.22
C ASP A 304 3.46 18.46 0.36
N ARG A 305 3.06 19.32 1.29
CA ARG A 305 3.71 20.60 1.63
C ARG A 305 4.33 20.60 3.03
N ALA A 306 4.54 19.43 3.64
CA ALA A 306 4.99 19.34 5.03
C ALA A 306 6.29 20.10 5.28
N ARG A 307 7.26 20.09 4.34
CA ARG A 307 8.50 20.86 4.47
C ARG A 307 8.26 22.37 4.59
N ALA A 308 7.38 22.93 3.74
CA ALA A 308 7.04 24.35 3.77
C ALA A 308 6.29 24.71 5.06
N THR A 309 5.33 23.87 5.46
CA THR A 309 4.59 23.98 6.72
C THR A 309 5.56 24.00 7.91
N GLY A 310 6.51 23.07 7.95
CA GLY A 310 7.51 23.01 9.01
C GLY A 310 8.44 24.23 9.03
N LYS A 311 8.90 24.72 7.88
CA LYS A 311 9.68 25.95 7.82
C LYS A 311 8.92 27.16 8.38
N ASN A 312 7.62 27.25 8.10
CA ASN A 312 6.77 28.34 8.64
C ASN A 312 6.64 28.22 10.17
N ILE A 313 6.52 26.99 10.70
CA ILE A 313 6.52 26.76 12.16
C ILE A 313 7.84 27.20 12.76
N LEU A 314 8.97 26.76 12.21
CA LEU A 314 10.31 27.15 12.70
C LEU A 314 10.53 28.66 12.63
N ALA A 315 10.12 29.31 11.56
CA ALA A 315 10.18 30.76 11.42
C ALA A 315 9.38 31.47 12.55
N SER A 316 8.26 30.90 12.97
CA SER A 316 7.44 31.46 14.07
C SER A 316 8.06 31.26 15.47
N MET A 317 9.11 30.45 15.60
CA MET A 317 9.89 30.26 16.84
C MET A 317 10.97 31.35 17.02
N ILE A 318 11.36 32.02 15.96
CA ILE A 318 12.43 33.02 16.00
C ILE A 318 12.11 34.10 17.03
N GLY A 319 13.07 34.43 17.89
CA GLY A 319 12.94 35.42 18.96
C GLY A 319 12.14 34.97 20.18
N LYS A 320 11.76 33.67 20.24
CA LYS A 320 11.05 33.10 21.39
C LYS A 320 11.91 32.08 22.14
N SER A 321 11.65 31.94 23.44
CA SER A 321 12.24 30.85 24.22
C SER A 321 11.76 29.48 23.66
N VAL A 322 12.67 28.57 23.41
CA VAL A 322 12.34 27.22 22.94
C VAL A 322 11.53 26.45 23.98
N ALA A 323 11.85 26.62 25.26
CA ALA A 323 11.15 25.99 26.37
C ALA A 323 9.69 26.37 26.41
N ASP A 324 9.40 27.66 26.25
CA ASP A 324 8.04 28.23 26.38
C ASP A 324 7.24 28.18 25.07
N TYR A 325 7.87 27.84 23.95
CA TYR A 325 7.18 27.81 22.67
C TYR A 325 6.16 26.67 22.59
N THR A 326 4.91 27.00 22.25
CA THR A 326 3.83 26.02 22.10
C THR A 326 3.51 25.80 20.62
N PHE A 327 3.61 24.55 20.20
CA PHE A 327 3.26 24.13 18.83
C PHE A 327 1.74 24.04 18.66
N LYS A 328 1.19 24.78 17.70
CA LYS A 328 -0.23 24.75 17.39
C LYS A 328 -0.54 23.61 16.43
N ARG A 329 -1.51 22.75 16.76
CA ARG A 329 -1.89 21.61 15.92
C ARG A 329 -2.44 22.02 14.56
N ASN A 330 -3.18 23.11 14.50
CA ASN A 330 -3.70 23.64 13.23
C ASN A 330 -2.62 24.22 12.30
N ALA A 331 -1.40 24.40 12.81
CA ALA A 331 -0.25 24.78 12.01
C ALA A 331 0.56 23.59 11.48
N GLN A 332 0.25 22.37 11.94
CA GLN A 332 0.92 21.14 11.49
C GLN A 332 0.35 20.65 10.16
N ALA A 333 1.13 19.86 9.44
CA ALA A 333 0.69 19.22 8.21
C ALA A 333 -0.42 18.19 8.48
N VAL A 334 -1.48 18.25 7.70
CA VAL A 334 -2.59 17.29 7.76
C VAL A 334 -2.26 16.10 6.89
N THR A 335 -2.12 14.94 7.52
CA THR A 335 -1.76 13.68 6.84
C THR A 335 -2.99 12.89 6.38
N LEU A 336 -2.78 11.89 5.53
CA LEU A 336 -3.82 10.94 5.10
C LEU A 336 -4.32 10.07 6.26
N ALA A 337 -3.48 9.82 7.27
CA ALA A 337 -3.83 9.03 8.46
C ALA A 337 -4.83 9.76 9.37
N SER A 338 -4.92 11.09 9.30
CA SER A 338 -5.80 11.89 10.14
C SER A 338 -7.29 11.82 9.78
N LYS A 339 -7.70 10.95 8.84
CA LYS A 339 -9.07 10.84 8.34
C LYS A 339 -10.00 9.96 9.17
N SER A 340 -9.52 9.18 10.12
CA SER A 340 -10.41 8.46 11.01
C SER A 340 -10.88 9.40 12.12
N SER A 341 -12.14 9.74 12.08
CA SER A 341 -12.79 10.51 13.14
C SER A 341 -13.84 9.67 13.85
N VAL A 342 -13.96 9.86 15.14
CA VAL A 342 -15.03 9.27 15.96
C VAL A 342 -15.87 10.39 16.51
N ARG A 343 -17.17 10.24 16.43
CA ARG A 343 -18.09 11.17 17.05
C ARG A 343 -18.14 10.89 18.55
N ILE A 344 -17.81 11.88 19.36
CA ILE A 344 -17.90 11.85 20.81
C ILE A 344 -18.77 13.03 21.22
N GLU A 345 -19.98 12.77 21.71
CA GLU A 345 -21.02 13.78 21.93
C GLU A 345 -21.34 14.57 20.63
N SER A 346 -21.09 15.88 20.65
CA SER A 346 -21.22 16.75 19.46
C SER A 346 -19.99 16.88 18.59
N ASP A 347 -18.85 16.38 19.05
CA ASP A 347 -17.54 16.63 18.44
C ASP A 347 -17.10 15.48 17.53
N ASN A 348 -16.60 15.82 16.33
CA ASN A 348 -15.85 14.88 15.50
C ASN A 348 -14.37 14.91 15.94
N VAL A 349 -13.96 13.90 16.69
CA VAL A 349 -12.60 13.74 17.21
C VAL A 349 -11.76 12.92 16.23
N GLN A 350 -10.75 13.55 15.67
CA GLN A 350 -9.78 12.81 14.85
C GLN A 350 -8.85 12.01 15.75
N ILE A 351 -8.84 10.70 15.56
CA ILE A 351 -8.01 9.78 16.33
C ILE A 351 -7.59 8.61 15.43
N ASP A 352 -6.34 8.21 15.55
CA ASP A 352 -5.85 7.00 14.87
C ASP A 352 -6.61 5.76 15.36
N PRO A 353 -7.03 4.84 14.46
CA PRO A 353 -7.80 3.65 14.85
C PRO A 353 -7.09 2.76 15.88
N GLN A 354 -5.78 2.63 15.79
CA GLN A 354 -4.99 1.84 16.73
C GLN A 354 -4.95 2.48 18.11
N LEU A 355 -4.73 3.80 18.17
CA LEU A 355 -4.73 4.56 19.40
C LEU A 355 -6.12 4.55 20.04
N LEU A 356 -7.19 4.68 19.27
CA LEU A 356 -8.57 4.59 19.75
C LEU A 356 -8.81 3.23 20.41
N PHE A 357 -8.46 2.15 19.73
CA PHE A 357 -8.60 0.78 20.22
C PHE A 357 -7.87 0.60 21.56
N GLN A 358 -6.60 0.98 21.64
CA GLN A 358 -5.81 0.85 22.87
C GLN A 358 -6.42 1.63 24.04
N ARG A 359 -6.85 2.87 23.81
CA ARG A 359 -7.45 3.71 24.85
C ARG A 359 -8.77 3.16 25.37
N LEU A 360 -9.60 2.62 24.48
CA LEU A 360 -10.87 2.00 24.86
C LEU A 360 -10.64 0.74 25.71
N ILE A 361 -9.67 -0.09 25.34
CA ILE A 361 -9.32 -1.28 26.13
C ILE A 361 -8.79 -0.89 27.52
N ILE A 362 -7.91 0.09 27.61
CA ILE A 362 -7.34 0.55 28.90
C ILE A 362 -8.42 1.20 29.77
N ALA A 363 -9.35 1.95 29.19
CA ALA A 363 -10.43 2.61 29.92
C ALA A 363 -11.47 1.62 30.48
N CYS A 364 -11.52 0.38 29.96
CA CYS A 364 -12.42 -0.66 30.43
C CYS A 364 -11.82 -1.36 31.67
N ASN A 365 -12.35 -1.07 32.84
CA ASN A 365 -11.76 -1.47 34.13
C ASN A 365 -12.17 -2.86 34.62
N SER A 366 -13.02 -3.62 33.92
CA SER A 366 -13.54 -4.91 34.36
C SER A 366 -13.48 -5.99 33.27
N SER A 367 -13.13 -7.22 33.62
CA SER A 367 -13.05 -8.33 32.67
C SER A 367 -14.40 -8.72 32.06
N ASP A 368 -15.49 -8.61 32.83
CA ASP A 368 -16.85 -8.92 32.38
C ASP A 368 -17.38 -7.86 31.42
N ASP A 369 -17.01 -6.59 31.64
CA ASP A 369 -17.32 -5.50 30.75
C ASP A 369 -16.48 -5.56 29.47
N LEU A 370 -15.24 -6.06 29.56
CA LEU A 370 -14.38 -6.21 28.40
C LEU A 370 -14.99 -7.17 27.36
N GLY A 371 -15.56 -8.32 27.78
CA GLY A 371 -16.24 -9.24 26.88
C GLY A 371 -17.39 -8.60 26.13
N LYS A 372 -18.20 -7.78 26.81
CA LYS A 372 -19.32 -7.04 26.22
C LYS A 372 -18.87 -5.91 25.28
N LEU A 373 -17.67 -5.38 25.50
CA LEU A 373 -17.12 -4.31 24.70
C LEU A 373 -16.80 -4.77 23.26
N PHE A 374 -16.51 -6.05 23.06
CA PHE A 374 -16.15 -6.60 21.76
C PHE A 374 -17.31 -6.73 20.77
N CYS A 375 -18.57 -6.44 21.18
CA CYS A 375 -19.67 -6.22 20.23
C CYS A 375 -19.54 -4.91 19.44
N TYR A 376 -18.67 -3.99 19.90
CA TYR A 376 -18.32 -2.77 19.21
C TYR A 376 -17.00 -2.95 18.40
N GLU A 377 -16.83 -2.21 17.33
CA GLU A 377 -15.62 -2.29 16.52
C GLU A 377 -14.37 -1.76 17.24
N LEU A 378 -14.56 -0.89 18.23
CA LEU A 378 -13.51 -0.20 18.98
C LEU A 378 -12.61 0.66 18.07
N CYS A 379 -13.13 0.98 16.92
CA CYS A 379 -12.51 1.76 15.86
C CYS A 379 -13.57 2.63 15.20
N SER A 380 -13.13 3.63 14.46
CA SER A 380 -14.01 4.53 13.70
C SER A 380 -14.77 3.86 12.55
N TYR A 381 -14.31 2.68 12.12
CA TYR A 381 -14.92 1.85 11.08
C TYR A 381 -14.49 0.37 11.26
N PRO A 382 -15.22 -0.59 10.70
CA PRO A 382 -14.89 -2.02 10.80
C PRO A 382 -13.61 -2.37 10.04
N THR A 383 -12.46 -2.29 10.71
CA THR A 383 -11.14 -2.44 10.11
C THR A 383 -10.87 -3.83 9.53
N ALA A 384 -11.60 -4.86 9.96
CA ALA A 384 -11.54 -6.21 9.40
C ALA A 384 -12.14 -6.29 7.98
N LEU A 385 -13.11 -5.43 7.64
CA LEU A 385 -13.84 -5.43 6.39
C LEU A 385 -13.56 -4.21 5.50
N PHE A 386 -13.01 -3.14 6.04
CA PHE A 386 -12.77 -1.88 5.35
C PHE A 386 -11.29 -1.46 5.47
N ASP A 387 -10.76 -0.85 4.43
CA ASP A 387 -9.41 -0.26 4.40
C ASP A 387 -9.41 1.19 4.88
N SER A 388 -10.54 1.89 4.72
CA SER A 388 -10.82 3.22 5.22
C SER A 388 -12.35 3.41 5.32
N PRO A 389 -12.86 4.48 5.93
CA PRO A 389 -14.30 4.74 5.93
C PRO A 389 -14.89 4.63 4.53
N LEU A 390 -15.99 3.89 4.40
CA LEU A 390 -16.71 3.61 3.14
C LEU A 390 -15.92 2.87 2.06
N THR A 391 -14.67 2.46 2.34
CA THR A 391 -13.82 1.77 1.37
C THR A 391 -13.72 0.29 1.70
N LEU A 392 -14.44 -0.54 0.94
CA LEU A 392 -14.39 -2.00 1.08
C LEU A 392 -12.97 -2.53 0.88
N ARG A 393 -12.55 -3.47 1.73
CA ARG A 393 -11.23 -4.12 1.62
C ARG A 393 -11.13 -4.95 0.33
N GLN A 394 -10.12 -4.66 -0.47
CA GLN A 394 -9.97 -5.22 -1.80
C GLN A 394 -9.59 -6.71 -1.78
N PRO A 395 -10.24 -7.55 -2.60
CA PRO A 395 -9.91 -8.97 -2.76
C PRO A 395 -8.72 -9.17 -3.69
N GLN A 396 -8.05 -10.32 -3.52
CA GLN A 396 -7.10 -10.86 -4.50
C GLN A 396 -7.82 -11.91 -5.34
N LYS A 397 -8.61 -11.49 -6.32
CA LYS A 397 -9.43 -12.37 -7.17
C LYS A 397 -8.62 -13.50 -7.83
N PRO A 398 -7.42 -13.25 -8.42
CA PRO A 398 -6.65 -14.31 -9.09
C PRO A 398 -6.28 -15.49 -8.18
N ALA A 399 -6.19 -15.28 -6.87
CA ALA A 399 -5.88 -16.34 -5.91
C ALA A 399 -6.93 -17.48 -5.89
N LEU A 400 -8.20 -17.19 -6.25
CA LEU A 400 -9.21 -18.23 -6.40
C LEU A 400 -8.95 -19.07 -7.65
N ALA A 401 -8.70 -18.43 -8.78
CA ALA A 401 -8.35 -19.14 -10.02
C ALA A 401 -7.10 -20.01 -9.83
N ASP A 402 -6.07 -19.51 -9.13
CA ASP A 402 -4.88 -20.30 -8.81
C ASP A 402 -5.21 -21.52 -7.93
N ALA A 403 -6.05 -21.34 -6.91
CA ALA A 403 -6.46 -22.42 -6.00
C ALA A 403 -7.32 -23.50 -6.71
N LEU A 404 -8.18 -23.09 -7.64
CA LEU A 404 -8.95 -24.01 -8.47
C LEU A 404 -8.02 -24.74 -9.46
N TRP A 405 -7.13 -24.02 -10.14
CA TRP A 405 -6.18 -24.58 -11.08
C TRP A 405 -5.30 -25.68 -10.47
N ALA A 406 -4.84 -25.46 -9.25
CA ALA A 406 -4.02 -26.44 -8.53
C ALA A 406 -4.72 -27.77 -8.24
N LYS A 407 -6.05 -27.83 -8.34
CA LYS A 407 -6.86 -29.03 -8.14
C LYS A 407 -7.17 -29.79 -9.44
N LEU A 408 -6.80 -29.23 -10.61
CA LEU A 408 -7.16 -29.79 -11.90
C LEU A 408 -6.11 -30.75 -12.47
N SER A 409 -6.59 -31.82 -13.11
CA SER A 409 -5.76 -32.75 -13.87
C SER A 409 -5.46 -32.22 -15.29
N PRO A 410 -4.44 -32.78 -16.00
CA PRO A 410 -4.09 -32.35 -17.36
C PRO A 410 -5.25 -32.38 -18.35
N GLY A 411 -6.21 -33.27 -18.17
CA GLY A 411 -7.38 -33.38 -19.05
C GLY A 411 -8.32 -32.17 -18.98
N ALA A 412 -8.38 -31.47 -17.84
CA ALA A 412 -9.20 -30.27 -17.69
C ALA A 412 -8.50 -28.99 -18.19
N THR A 413 -7.22 -29.09 -18.53
CA THR A 413 -6.37 -27.97 -18.96
C THR A 413 -5.98 -28.03 -20.44
N SER A 414 -6.49 -29.02 -21.20
CA SER A 414 -6.29 -29.15 -22.64
C SER A 414 -7.19 -28.21 -23.42
N GLY A 415 -6.66 -27.60 -24.48
CA GLY A 415 -7.39 -26.68 -25.35
C GLY A 415 -8.40 -27.39 -26.28
N PRO A 416 -9.30 -26.62 -26.94
CA PRO A 416 -10.26 -27.15 -27.89
C PRO A 416 -9.60 -27.71 -29.14
N ALA A 417 -10.23 -28.73 -29.75
CA ALA A 417 -9.86 -29.28 -31.05
C ALA A 417 -10.98 -28.94 -32.07
N GLY A 418 -10.59 -28.59 -33.31
CA GLY A 418 -11.54 -28.29 -34.38
C GLY A 418 -12.07 -26.84 -34.40
N GLU A 419 -13.15 -26.63 -35.11
CA GLU A 419 -13.81 -25.35 -35.21
C GLU A 419 -14.50 -24.98 -33.91
N VAL A 420 -14.35 -23.73 -33.48
CA VAL A 420 -14.90 -23.21 -32.23
C VAL A 420 -15.60 -21.87 -32.43
N GLN A 421 -16.66 -21.64 -31.68
CA GLN A 421 -17.26 -20.33 -31.57
C GLN A 421 -16.53 -19.55 -30.44
N TYR A 422 -16.16 -18.32 -30.73
CA TYR A 422 -15.58 -17.45 -29.72
C TYR A 422 -16.61 -16.48 -29.15
N VAL A 423 -16.63 -16.33 -27.84
CA VAL A 423 -17.34 -15.27 -27.10
C VAL A 423 -16.30 -14.40 -26.43
N LEU A 424 -16.29 -13.10 -26.72
CA LEU A 424 -15.29 -12.16 -26.25
C LEU A 424 -15.88 -11.20 -25.23
N ASP A 425 -15.13 -10.98 -24.16
CA ASP A 425 -15.35 -9.86 -23.25
C ASP A 425 -14.95 -8.55 -23.96
N GLY A 426 -15.95 -7.72 -24.26
CA GLY A 426 -15.78 -6.43 -24.95
C GLY A 426 -15.00 -5.43 -24.11
N GLY A 427 -15.14 -5.47 -22.78
CA GLY A 427 -14.39 -4.64 -21.86
C GLY A 427 -12.88 -4.93 -21.91
N ALA A 428 -12.51 -6.21 -21.84
CA ALA A 428 -11.12 -6.65 -21.99
C ALA A 428 -10.58 -6.31 -23.40
N LEU A 429 -11.40 -6.51 -24.45
CA LEU A 429 -11.02 -6.18 -25.82
C LEU A 429 -10.67 -4.70 -25.99
N LEU A 430 -11.45 -3.77 -25.40
CA LEU A 430 -11.18 -2.33 -25.46
C LEU A 430 -9.79 -1.97 -24.98
N HIS A 431 -9.30 -2.63 -23.93
CA HIS A 431 -8.00 -2.36 -23.34
C HIS A 431 -6.83 -3.05 -24.07
N ARG A 432 -7.10 -4.05 -24.90
CA ARG A 432 -6.09 -4.90 -25.53
C ARG A 432 -5.35 -4.23 -26.68
N ILE A 433 -6.05 -3.51 -27.54
CA ILE A 433 -5.49 -2.98 -28.79
C ILE A 433 -4.86 -1.60 -28.53
N PRO A 434 -3.56 -1.41 -28.80
CA PRO A 434 -2.94 -0.09 -28.67
C PRO A 434 -3.47 0.85 -29.76
N TRP A 435 -3.71 2.12 -29.38
CA TRP A 435 -4.06 3.15 -30.34
C TRP A 435 -2.77 3.75 -30.92
N PRO A 436 -2.56 3.74 -32.23
CA PRO A 436 -1.39 4.33 -32.85
C PRO A 436 -1.32 5.85 -32.58
N ARG A 437 -0.11 6.37 -32.56
CA ARG A 437 0.10 7.82 -32.48
C ARG A 437 0.13 8.40 -33.88
N GLY A 438 -0.44 9.58 -34.05
CA GLY A 438 -0.46 10.31 -35.35
C GLY A 438 -1.86 10.83 -35.67
N SER A 439 -2.04 11.22 -36.93
CA SER A 439 -3.33 11.71 -37.43
C SER A 439 -4.23 10.52 -37.79
N ILE A 440 -4.80 9.88 -36.81
CA ILE A 440 -5.69 8.70 -36.94
C ILE A 440 -7.11 9.09 -36.53
N THR A 441 -8.10 8.61 -37.30
CA THR A 441 -9.53 8.85 -37.01
C THR A 441 -10.13 7.78 -36.11
N TYR A 442 -11.31 8.05 -35.53
CA TYR A 442 -12.04 7.03 -34.77
C TYR A 442 -12.47 5.86 -35.66
N GLN A 443 -12.75 6.10 -36.94
CA GLN A 443 -13.00 5.06 -37.92
C GLN A 443 -11.81 4.13 -38.09
N ASP A 444 -10.59 4.68 -38.26
CA ASP A 444 -9.36 3.88 -38.37
C ASP A 444 -9.14 3.02 -37.15
N ILE A 445 -9.39 3.57 -35.95
CA ILE A 445 -9.29 2.80 -34.71
C ILE A 445 -10.31 1.67 -34.69
N CYS A 446 -11.58 1.92 -34.99
CA CYS A 446 -12.59 0.86 -35.09
C CYS A 446 -12.19 -0.20 -36.14
N GLY A 447 -11.57 0.20 -37.25
CA GLY A 447 -11.00 -0.70 -38.25
C GLY A 447 -9.89 -1.60 -37.71
N LEU A 448 -9.01 -1.07 -36.84
CA LEU A 448 -7.98 -1.86 -36.16
C LEU A 448 -8.59 -2.93 -35.27
N TYR A 449 -9.60 -2.56 -34.46
CA TYR A 449 -10.32 -3.52 -33.60
C TYR A 449 -11.01 -4.60 -34.43
N SER A 450 -11.74 -4.20 -35.47
CA SER A 450 -12.46 -5.13 -36.33
C SER A 450 -11.50 -6.09 -37.05
N SER A 451 -10.41 -5.57 -37.61
CA SER A 451 -9.37 -6.38 -38.27
C SER A 451 -8.70 -7.38 -37.31
N TYR A 452 -8.38 -6.93 -36.08
CA TYR A 452 -7.82 -7.82 -35.06
C TYR A 452 -8.78 -8.94 -34.69
N VAL A 453 -10.05 -8.60 -34.45
CA VAL A 453 -11.08 -9.54 -34.03
C VAL A 453 -11.34 -10.59 -35.12
N VAL A 454 -11.55 -10.16 -36.36
CA VAL A 454 -11.82 -11.07 -37.50
C VAL A 454 -10.60 -11.96 -37.81
N LYS A 455 -9.41 -11.38 -37.81
CA LYS A 455 -8.18 -12.17 -38.08
C LYS A 455 -7.94 -13.26 -37.04
N LYS A 456 -8.27 -13.00 -35.77
CA LYS A 456 -7.93 -13.90 -34.68
C LYS A 456 -9.05 -14.87 -34.31
N TYR A 457 -10.31 -14.43 -34.44
CA TYR A 457 -11.48 -15.17 -33.93
C TYR A 457 -12.53 -15.48 -35.01
N VAL A 458 -12.29 -15.05 -36.23
CA VAL A 458 -13.12 -15.25 -37.44
C VAL A 458 -14.49 -14.55 -37.32
N LYS A 459 -15.48 -15.16 -36.66
CA LYS A 459 -16.84 -14.61 -36.46
C LYS A 459 -17.23 -14.70 -34.98
N PRO A 460 -16.62 -13.95 -34.10
CA PRO A 460 -16.93 -14.06 -32.68
C PRO A 460 -18.22 -13.34 -32.32
N ILE A 461 -18.73 -13.68 -31.15
CA ILE A 461 -19.73 -12.91 -30.43
C ILE A 461 -18.98 -11.99 -29.46
N VAL A 462 -19.23 -10.69 -29.48
CA VAL A 462 -18.61 -9.72 -28.58
C VAL A 462 -19.69 -9.10 -27.69
N VAL A 463 -19.47 -9.17 -26.39
CA VAL A 463 -20.42 -8.66 -25.39
C VAL A 463 -19.79 -7.48 -24.67
N PHE A 464 -20.47 -6.34 -24.64
CA PHE A 464 -20.00 -5.10 -24.04
C PHE A 464 -20.79 -4.73 -22.79
N ASP A 465 -20.10 -4.09 -21.83
CA ASP A 465 -20.73 -3.44 -20.67
C ASP A 465 -21.58 -2.24 -21.08
N GLY A 466 -22.60 -1.94 -20.27
CA GLY A 466 -23.36 -0.68 -20.30
C GLY A 466 -22.89 0.27 -19.18
N TYR A 467 -22.96 1.56 -19.48
CA TYR A 467 -22.49 2.61 -18.56
C TYR A 467 -23.58 3.63 -18.18
N ASP A 468 -24.82 3.36 -18.51
CA ASP A 468 -25.91 4.34 -18.37
C ASP A 468 -26.69 4.21 -17.05
N ARG A 469 -26.50 3.12 -16.27
CA ARG A 469 -27.17 2.90 -14.97
C ARG A 469 -26.22 3.01 -13.79
N VAL A 470 -26.73 3.56 -12.68
CA VAL A 470 -26.03 3.54 -11.37
C VAL A 470 -26.03 2.11 -10.84
N SER A 471 -24.87 1.54 -10.60
CA SER A 471 -24.72 0.18 -10.07
C SER A 471 -23.79 0.14 -8.85
N THR A 472 -23.89 -0.91 -8.06
CA THR A 472 -22.99 -1.15 -6.91
C THR A 472 -21.52 -1.28 -7.35
N LYS A 473 -21.24 -1.68 -8.58
CA LYS A 473 -19.89 -1.68 -9.18
C LYS A 473 -19.39 -0.26 -9.53
N ASN A 474 -20.25 0.75 -9.61
CA ASN A 474 -19.83 2.13 -9.91
C ASN A 474 -18.80 2.65 -8.90
N MET A 475 -18.85 2.27 -7.63
CA MET A 475 -17.83 2.62 -6.66
C MET A 475 -16.45 2.08 -7.05
N THR A 476 -16.35 0.86 -7.53
CA THR A 476 -15.08 0.27 -7.98
C THR A 476 -14.62 0.92 -9.29
N GLN A 477 -15.55 1.24 -10.19
CA GLN A 477 -15.25 1.99 -11.41
C GLN A 477 -14.85 3.44 -11.11
N GLN A 478 -15.53 4.12 -10.20
CA GLN A 478 -15.18 5.48 -9.75
C GLN A 478 -13.81 5.51 -9.05
N ARG A 479 -13.49 4.53 -8.22
CA ARG A 479 -12.14 4.39 -7.62
C ARG A 479 -11.05 4.24 -8.68
N ARG A 480 -11.32 3.51 -9.76
CA ARG A 480 -10.41 3.39 -10.91
C ARG A 480 -10.35 4.68 -11.74
N ALA A 481 -11.40 5.48 -11.76
CA ALA A 481 -11.55 6.72 -12.53
C ALA A 481 -11.20 8.00 -11.74
N VAL A 482 -11.18 7.97 -10.40
CA VAL A 482 -10.91 9.15 -9.57
C VAL A 482 -9.52 9.73 -9.88
N GLY A 483 -9.51 10.94 -10.38
CA GLY A 483 -8.30 11.67 -10.80
C GLY A 483 -7.89 11.44 -12.26
N LYS A 484 -8.63 10.63 -13.05
CA LYS A 484 -8.31 10.31 -14.45
C LYS A 484 -9.50 10.46 -15.42
N ALA A 485 -10.65 10.97 -15.01
CA ALA A 485 -11.75 11.19 -15.94
C ALA A 485 -11.30 12.22 -16.98
N GLY A 486 -10.98 11.73 -18.16
CA GLY A 486 -10.66 12.59 -19.30
C GLY A 486 -11.86 13.47 -19.68
N PRO A 487 -11.64 14.56 -20.45
CA PRO A 487 -12.71 15.42 -20.90
C PRO A 487 -13.74 14.63 -21.73
N THR A 488 -15.01 15.00 -21.61
CA THR A 488 -16.05 14.45 -22.48
C THR A 488 -15.83 14.94 -23.92
N VAL A 489 -15.72 13.99 -24.85
CA VAL A 489 -15.53 14.27 -26.27
C VAL A 489 -16.79 13.91 -27.04
N THR A 490 -17.30 14.80 -27.82
CA THR A 490 -18.32 14.51 -28.84
C THR A 490 -17.59 14.28 -30.16
N PHE A 491 -17.69 13.11 -30.75
CA PHE A 491 -16.92 12.71 -31.92
C PHE A 491 -17.77 11.95 -32.94
N THR A 492 -17.36 12.06 -34.21
CA THR A 492 -17.84 11.31 -35.38
C THR A 492 -16.77 10.37 -35.89
N GLU A 493 -17.10 9.50 -36.83
CA GLU A 493 -16.19 8.47 -37.37
C GLU A 493 -14.93 9.10 -37.98
N ASP A 494 -15.04 10.24 -38.66
CA ASP A 494 -14.01 10.91 -39.45
C ASP A 494 -13.11 11.83 -38.59
N MET A 495 -13.52 12.10 -37.34
CA MET A 495 -12.74 13.00 -36.48
C MET A 495 -11.45 12.34 -36.01
N LYS A 496 -10.40 13.16 -35.95
CA LYS A 496 -9.08 12.72 -35.48
C LYS A 496 -9.09 12.53 -33.96
N VAL A 497 -8.42 11.46 -33.52
CA VAL A 497 -8.24 11.20 -32.12
C VAL A 497 -7.19 12.14 -31.53
N THR A 498 -7.58 12.96 -30.57
CA THR A 498 -6.72 13.97 -29.92
C THR A 498 -6.28 13.54 -28.53
N LEU A 499 -7.03 12.66 -27.87
CA LEU A 499 -6.74 12.17 -26.52
C LEU A 499 -5.98 10.84 -26.55
N LYS A 500 -5.19 10.60 -25.52
CA LYS A 500 -4.63 9.26 -25.28
C LYS A 500 -5.75 8.29 -24.98
N LYS A 501 -5.59 7.02 -25.39
CA LYS A 501 -6.57 5.95 -25.21
C LYS A 501 -7.09 5.85 -23.76
N ASP A 502 -6.16 5.86 -22.78
CA ASP A 502 -6.52 5.70 -21.38
C ASP A 502 -7.31 6.89 -20.85
N ASP A 503 -6.95 8.11 -21.24
CA ASP A 503 -7.69 9.33 -20.88
C ASP A 503 -9.09 9.33 -21.53
N PHE A 504 -9.18 8.88 -22.77
CA PHE A 504 -10.45 8.80 -23.49
C PHE A 504 -11.39 7.73 -22.89
N LEU A 505 -10.87 6.51 -22.64
CA LEU A 505 -11.66 5.39 -22.10
C LEU A 505 -11.95 5.52 -20.60
N SER A 506 -11.28 6.42 -19.88
CA SER A 506 -11.59 6.71 -18.47
C SER A 506 -12.89 7.48 -18.28
N ASN A 507 -13.39 8.13 -19.33
CA ASN A 507 -14.69 8.81 -19.34
C ASN A 507 -15.78 7.85 -19.81
N SER A 508 -16.76 7.55 -18.96
CA SER A 508 -17.85 6.60 -19.25
C SER A 508 -18.67 6.99 -20.48
N LYS A 509 -18.94 8.28 -20.68
CA LYS A 509 -19.69 8.78 -21.86
C LYS A 509 -18.92 8.59 -23.16
N ASN A 510 -17.61 8.86 -23.15
CA ASN A 510 -16.75 8.60 -24.31
C ASN A 510 -16.68 7.10 -24.60
N LYS A 511 -16.52 6.29 -23.56
CA LYS A 511 -16.43 4.84 -23.65
C LYS A 511 -17.71 4.24 -24.24
N GLN A 512 -18.89 4.67 -23.75
CA GLN A 512 -20.17 4.20 -24.27
C GLN A 512 -20.36 4.57 -25.75
N ARG A 513 -20.05 5.82 -26.13
CA ARG A 513 -20.13 6.23 -27.54
C ARG A 513 -19.18 5.43 -28.43
N PHE A 514 -17.96 5.19 -27.95
CA PHE A 514 -16.98 4.40 -28.71
C PHE A 514 -17.43 2.95 -28.86
N ILE A 515 -17.99 2.34 -27.81
CA ILE A 515 -18.58 0.99 -27.86
C ILE A 515 -19.68 0.92 -28.90
N ASN A 516 -20.58 1.89 -28.95
CA ASN A 516 -21.67 1.93 -29.90
C ASN A 516 -21.15 2.01 -31.36
N MET A 517 -20.15 2.86 -31.61
CA MET A 517 -19.49 2.97 -32.91
C MET A 517 -18.77 1.67 -33.28
N LEU A 518 -17.93 1.12 -32.38
CA LEU A 518 -17.19 -0.11 -32.58
C LEU A 518 -18.12 -1.30 -32.86
N SER A 519 -19.25 -1.39 -32.17
CA SER A 519 -20.25 -2.41 -32.39
C SER A 519 -20.81 -2.39 -33.81
N GLN A 520 -21.02 -1.20 -34.42
CA GLN A 520 -21.44 -1.08 -35.80
C GLN A 520 -20.38 -1.60 -36.79
N PHE A 521 -19.09 -1.29 -36.53
CA PHE A 521 -17.99 -1.77 -37.35
C PHE A 521 -17.82 -3.29 -37.26
N LEU A 522 -17.97 -3.85 -36.05
CA LEU A 522 -17.93 -5.30 -35.85
C LEU A 522 -19.09 -6.01 -36.57
N LYS A 523 -20.30 -5.45 -36.50
CA LYS A 523 -21.48 -5.98 -37.25
C LYS A 523 -21.27 -5.95 -38.77
N LYS A 524 -20.70 -4.84 -39.31
CA LYS A 524 -20.32 -4.74 -40.74
C LYS A 524 -19.30 -5.83 -41.14
N SER A 525 -18.51 -6.33 -40.18
CA SER A 525 -17.50 -7.37 -40.36
C SER A 525 -18.04 -8.79 -40.03
N ASN A 526 -19.36 -8.98 -40.00
CA ASN A 526 -20.05 -10.24 -39.70
C ASN A 526 -19.76 -10.78 -38.26
N CYS A 527 -19.48 -9.92 -37.29
CA CYS A 527 -19.41 -10.27 -35.87
C CYS A 527 -20.77 -9.98 -35.21
N THR A 528 -21.19 -10.85 -34.31
CA THR A 528 -22.39 -10.60 -33.48
C THR A 528 -21.99 -9.75 -32.27
N THR A 529 -22.77 -8.72 -31.90
CA THR A 529 -22.47 -7.90 -30.74
C THR A 529 -23.70 -7.78 -29.83
N TYR A 530 -23.50 -7.92 -28.53
CA TYR A 530 -24.48 -7.69 -27.48
C TYR A 530 -24.02 -6.58 -26.53
N HIS A 531 -25.02 -5.90 -25.93
CA HIS A 531 -24.75 -4.86 -24.93
C HIS A 531 -25.55 -5.19 -23.69
N ALA A 532 -24.90 -5.18 -22.54
CA ALA A 532 -25.58 -5.24 -21.26
C ALA A 532 -26.12 -3.86 -20.87
N ASP A 533 -27.17 -3.80 -20.08
CA ASP A 533 -27.67 -2.53 -19.51
C ASP A 533 -26.71 -1.97 -18.45
N GLY A 534 -25.92 -2.82 -17.85
CA GLY A 534 -24.93 -2.51 -16.83
C GLY A 534 -23.70 -3.41 -16.96
N ASP A 535 -23.40 -4.17 -15.92
CA ASP A 535 -22.30 -5.14 -15.91
C ASP A 535 -22.57 -6.30 -16.87
N ALA A 536 -21.62 -6.61 -17.73
CA ALA A 536 -21.77 -7.63 -18.76
C ALA A 536 -21.41 -9.06 -18.33
N ASP A 537 -20.79 -9.27 -17.17
CA ASP A 537 -20.20 -10.56 -16.77
C ASP A 537 -21.21 -11.71 -16.90
N VAL A 538 -22.44 -11.51 -16.42
CA VAL A 538 -23.52 -12.52 -16.51
C VAL A 538 -23.95 -12.74 -17.94
N LEU A 539 -24.11 -11.68 -18.73
CA LEU A 539 -24.49 -11.76 -20.14
C LEU A 539 -23.42 -12.46 -20.97
N ILE A 540 -22.14 -12.16 -20.75
CA ILE A 540 -21.00 -12.82 -21.40
C ILE A 540 -21.07 -14.33 -21.16
N VAL A 541 -21.23 -14.73 -19.90
CA VAL A 541 -21.25 -16.14 -19.52
C VAL A 541 -22.50 -16.85 -20.05
N LYS A 542 -23.69 -16.27 -19.90
CA LYS A 542 -24.95 -16.84 -20.45
C LYS A 542 -24.85 -17.00 -21.97
N THR A 543 -24.29 -16.01 -22.69
CA THR A 543 -24.06 -16.09 -24.14
C THR A 543 -23.11 -17.24 -24.49
N ALA A 544 -22.04 -17.45 -23.72
CA ALA A 544 -21.08 -18.54 -23.97
C ALA A 544 -21.71 -19.91 -23.66
N VAL A 545 -22.49 -20.04 -22.61
CA VAL A 545 -23.21 -21.26 -22.24
C VAL A 545 -24.28 -21.63 -23.30
N GLU A 546 -25.03 -20.63 -23.78
CA GLU A 546 -26.04 -20.84 -24.84
C GLU A 546 -25.35 -21.26 -26.12
N SER A 547 -24.27 -20.60 -26.54
CA SER A 547 -23.49 -20.99 -27.71
C SER A 547 -22.94 -22.42 -27.58
N ALA A 548 -22.59 -22.87 -26.37
CA ALA A 548 -22.09 -24.21 -26.10
C ALA A 548 -23.18 -25.31 -26.22
N ARG A 549 -24.45 -24.96 -26.34
CA ARG A 549 -25.52 -25.93 -26.65
C ARG A 549 -25.46 -26.37 -28.10
N GLU A 550 -24.97 -25.53 -29.00
CA GLU A 550 -24.98 -25.75 -30.43
C GLU A 550 -23.60 -26.20 -30.96
N ARG A 551 -22.52 -25.71 -30.36
CA ARG A 551 -21.13 -25.97 -30.81
C ARG A 551 -20.10 -25.73 -29.74
N THR A 552 -18.90 -26.30 -29.93
CA THR A 552 -17.76 -26.04 -29.04
C THR A 552 -17.49 -24.55 -28.97
N THR A 553 -17.46 -24.01 -27.74
CA THR A 553 -17.38 -22.57 -27.50
C THR A 553 -16.18 -22.23 -26.61
N VAL A 554 -15.50 -21.11 -26.92
CA VAL A 554 -14.39 -20.55 -26.13
C VAL A 554 -14.76 -19.15 -25.67
N LEU A 555 -14.90 -18.96 -24.36
CA LEU A 555 -15.00 -17.62 -23.78
C LEU A 555 -13.59 -17.06 -23.54
N VAL A 556 -13.34 -15.88 -24.08
CA VAL A 556 -12.08 -15.14 -23.93
C VAL A 556 -12.31 -13.92 -23.06
N GLY A 557 -11.66 -13.89 -21.89
CA GLY A 557 -11.74 -12.80 -20.92
C GLY A 557 -10.68 -12.94 -19.84
N ASP A 558 -10.34 -11.86 -19.16
CA ASP A 558 -9.26 -11.85 -18.15
C ASP A 558 -9.79 -11.82 -16.70
N ASP A 559 -11.10 -11.60 -16.49
CA ASP A 559 -11.67 -11.48 -15.15
C ASP A 559 -11.92 -12.86 -14.50
N THR A 560 -11.58 -12.97 -13.23
CA THR A 560 -11.87 -14.16 -12.42
C THR A 560 -13.36 -14.35 -12.19
N ASP A 561 -14.16 -13.28 -12.23
CA ASP A 561 -15.60 -13.33 -12.05
C ASP A 561 -16.25 -14.15 -13.19
N LEU A 562 -15.75 -14.03 -14.43
CA LEU A 562 -16.15 -14.86 -15.56
C LEU A 562 -15.91 -16.36 -15.34
N LEU A 563 -14.72 -16.71 -14.78
CA LEU A 563 -14.40 -18.09 -14.44
C LEU A 563 -15.35 -18.65 -13.38
N VAL A 564 -15.65 -17.85 -12.35
CA VAL A 564 -16.55 -18.23 -11.25
C VAL A 564 -17.97 -18.45 -11.78
N LEU A 565 -18.47 -17.54 -12.60
CA LEU A 565 -19.77 -17.66 -13.26
C LEU A 565 -19.83 -18.88 -14.18
N LEU A 566 -18.78 -19.16 -14.95
CA LEU A 566 -18.69 -20.37 -15.78
C LEU A 566 -18.74 -21.65 -14.94
N CYS A 567 -18.06 -21.71 -13.81
CA CYS A 567 -18.14 -22.84 -12.90
C CYS A 567 -19.60 -23.10 -12.45
N PHE A 568 -20.36 -22.04 -12.24
CA PHE A 568 -21.75 -22.13 -11.85
C PHE A 568 -22.67 -22.53 -13.03
N TYR A 569 -22.62 -21.79 -14.13
CA TYR A 569 -23.59 -21.86 -15.24
C TYR A 569 -23.33 -22.98 -16.26
N THR A 570 -22.11 -23.54 -16.33
CA THR A 570 -21.83 -24.60 -17.31
C THR A 570 -22.69 -25.84 -17.08
N HIS A 571 -23.38 -26.32 -18.13
CA HIS A 571 -24.15 -27.54 -18.08
C HIS A 571 -23.27 -28.75 -18.48
N PRO A 572 -23.56 -29.94 -17.91
CA PRO A 572 -22.86 -31.16 -18.33
C PRO A 572 -23.20 -31.57 -19.77
N ASP A 573 -24.43 -31.25 -20.20
CA ASP A 573 -24.93 -31.55 -21.53
C ASP A 573 -24.49 -30.47 -22.56
N GLY A 574 -24.45 -30.85 -23.83
CA GLY A 574 -24.02 -29.93 -24.90
C GLY A 574 -22.55 -30.13 -25.32
N TYR A 575 -22.00 -29.19 -26.05
CA TYR A 575 -20.62 -29.18 -26.53
C TYR A 575 -19.65 -28.66 -25.43
N ASP A 576 -18.36 -28.82 -25.66
CA ASP A 576 -17.35 -28.35 -24.74
C ASP A 576 -17.31 -26.82 -24.66
N LEU A 577 -17.26 -26.30 -23.44
CA LEU A 577 -17.09 -24.90 -23.15
C LEU A 577 -15.72 -24.65 -22.49
N PHE A 578 -14.96 -23.75 -23.09
CA PHE A 578 -13.60 -23.41 -22.62
C PHE A 578 -13.57 -21.96 -22.14
N PHE A 579 -12.80 -21.75 -21.07
CA PHE A 579 -12.39 -20.41 -20.65
C PHE A 579 -10.91 -20.21 -20.96
N LYS A 580 -10.57 -19.12 -21.61
CA LYS A 580 -9.21 -18.80 -22.05
C LYS A 580 -8.87 -17.34 -21.75
N PRO A 581 -8.14 -17.06 -20.68
CA PRO A 581 -7.53 -15.76 -20.50
C PRO A 581 -6.58 -15.44 -21.64
N GLU A 582 -6.57 -14.21 -22.11
CA GLU A 582 -5.58 -13.81 -23.09
C GLU A 582 -4.20 -13.64 -22.45
N PRO A 583 -3.14 -14.25 -22.96
CA PRO A 583 -1.83 -14.21 -22.35
C PRO A 583 -1.26 -12.78 -22.35
N LYS A 584 -0.88 -12.27 -21.17
CA LYS A 584 0.06 -11.15 -21.05
C LYS A 584 1.47 -11.65 -21.37
N ALA A 585 2.35 -10.73 -21.82
CA ALA A 585 3.72 -11.03 -22.21
C ALA A 585 4.45 -11.77 -21.13
N ASN A 586 4.64 -12.82 -20.73
CA ASN A 586 5.24 -13.59 -19.62
C ASN A 586 4.26 -14.38 -18.73
N SER A 587 2.97 -14.48 -19.07
CA SER A 587 2.05 -15.33 -18.31
C SER A 587 1.93 -16.74 -18.93
N ARG A 588 1.84 -17.76 -18.07
CA ARG A 588 1.55 -19.13 -18.54
C ARG A 588 0.16 -19.16 -19.18
N ARG A 589 0.06 -19.70 -20.38
CA ARG A 589 -1.23 -19.91 -21.06
C ARG A 589 -2.04 -20.92 -20.26
N ARG A 590 -3.16 -20.49 -19.68
CA ARG A 590 -4.12 -21.36 -19.02
C ARG A 590 -5.35 -21.50 -19.90
N VAL A 591 -5.80 -22.71 -20.10
CA VAL A 591 -7.06 -23.04 -20.80
C VAL A 591 -7.84 -23.96 -19.88
N TRP A 592 -9.10 -23.64 -19.65
CA TRP A 592 -9.99 -24.35 -18.75
C TRP A 592 -11.09 -25.02 -19.56
N ASN A 593 -11.17 -26.37 -19.56
CA ASN A 593 -12.35 -27.08 -20.05
C ASN A 593 -13.38 -27.09 -18.92
N MET A 594 -14.41 -26.28 -19.04
CA MET A 594 -15.34 -26.00 -17.95
C MET A 594 -16.16 -27.21 -17.52
N LYS A 595 -16.48 -28.14 -18.43
CA LYS A 595 -17.14 -29.40 -18.08
C LYS A 595 -16.27 -30.26 -17.18
N LYS A 596 -15.02 -30.49 -17.58
CA LYS A 596 -14.05 -31.27 -16.83
C LYS A 596 -13.65 -30.57 -15.51
N VAL A 597 -13.59 -29.25 -15.53
CA VAL A 597 -13.41 -28.47 -14.31
C VAL A 597 -14.55 -28.72 -13.33
N LYS A 598 -15.78 -28.69 -13.80
CA LYS A 598 -16.98 -28.93 -12.99
C LYS A 598 -17.06 -30.37 -12.43
N GLU A 599 -16.68 -31.34 -13.24
CA GLU A 599 -16.58 -32.74 -12.82
C GLU A 599 -15.56 -32.91 -11.69
N GLN A 600 -14.38 -32.29 -11.81
CA GLN A 600 -13.29 -32.44 -10.83
C GLN A 600 -13.50 -31.62 -9.55
N LEU A 601 -14.12 -30.45 -9.63
CA LEU A 601 -14.46 -29.65 -8.47
C LEU A 601 -15.65 -30.21 -7.70
N GLY A 602 -16.54 -30.92 -8.37
CA GLY A 602 -17.75 -31.52 -7.81
C GLY A 602 -18.93 -30.56 -7.72
N PHE A 603 -20.13 -31.12 -7.68
CA PHE A 603 -21.40 -30.39 -7.70
C PHE A 603 -21.50 -29.30 -6.62
N ASN A 604 -21.16 -29.66 -5.37
CA ASN A 604 -21.32 -28.72 -4.23
C ASN A 604 -20.44 -27.47 -4.38
N VAL A 605 -19.18 -27.65 -4.78
CA VAL A 605 -18.27 -26.51 -4.97
C VAL A 605 -18.76 -25.59 -6.09
N CYS A 606 -19.23 -26.17 -7.21
CA CYS A 606 -19.69 -25.39 -8.35
C CYS A 606 -21.04 -24.69 -8.08
N ARG A 607 -21.93 -25.30 -7.30
CA ARG A 607 -23.19 -24.67 -6.86
C ARG A 607 -22.93 -23.47 -5.96
N ASP A 608 -22.03 -23.63 -4.98
CA ASP A 608 -21.84 -22.65 -3.92
C ASP A 608 -20.67 -21.66 -4.22
N ILE A 609 -20.07 -21.76 -5.43
CA ILE A 609 -18.86 -20.97 -5.78
C ILE A 609 -19.13 -19.46 -5.83
N LEU A 610 -20.35 -19.06 -6.21
CA LEU A 610 -20.78 -17.66 -6.20
C LEU A 610 -20.74 -17.11 -4.78
N PHE A 611 -21.32 -17.84 -3.83
CA PHE A 611 -21.25 -17.47 -2.42
C PHE A 611 -19.82 -17.43 -1.91
N LEU A 612 -19.01 -18.47 -2.17
CA LEU A 612 -17.62 -18.51 -1.75
C LEU A 612 -16.80 -17.31 -2.27
N HIS A 613 -17.08 -16.94 -3.52
CA HIS A 613 -16.43 -15.80 -4.13
C HIS A 613 -16.87 -14.48 -3.48
N ALA A 614 -18.16 -14.32 -3.25
CA ALA A 614 -18.71 -13.11 -2.64
C ALA A 614 -18.31 -12.95 -1.16
N ILE A 615 -18.44 -14.01 -0.32
CA ILE A 615 -18.14 -13.93 1.13
C ILE A 615 -16.66 -13.68 1.41
N SER A 616 -15.77 -14.15 0.55
CA SER A 616 -14.32 -13.91 0.66
C SER A 616 -13.84 -12.64 -0.07
N GLY A 617 -14.77 -11.87 -0.64
CA GLY A 617 -14.56 -10.57 -1.27
C GLY A 617 -14.56 -10.60 -2.80
N CYS A 618 -15.35 -9.72 -3.40
CA CYS A 618 -15.41 -9.44 -4.83
C CYS A 618 -15.42 -7.91 -5.05
N ASP A 619 -15.82 -7.41 -6.21
CA ASP A 619 -15.86 -5.97 -6.48
C ASP A 619 -16.85 -5.20 -5.59
N THR A 620 -17.91 -5.86 -5.13
CA THR A 620 -19.01 -5.28 -4.34
C THR A 620 -19.02 -5.73 -2.87
N THR A 621 -18.14 -6.66 -2.48
CA THR A 621 -18.07 -7.18 -1.12
C THR A 621 -16.64 -7.11 -0.56
N SER A 622 -16.51 -6.96 0.74
CA SER A 622 -15.22 -6.87 1.42
C SER A 622 -14.50 -8.21 1.45
N ARG A 623 -13.19 -8.18 1.33
CA ARG A 623 -12.35 -9.30 1.77
C ARG A 623 -12.16 -9.22 3.29
N PRO A 624 -12.62 -10.21 4.07
CA PRO A 624 -12.31 -10.26 5.49
C PRO A 624 -10.80 -10.33 5.74
N TYR A 625 -10.28 -9.52 6.66
CA TYR A 625 -8.83 -9.46 6.92
C TYR A 625 -8.28 -10.82 7.35
N GLY A 626 -7.13 -11.18 6.81
CA GLY A 626 -6.50 -12.49 7.09
C GLY A 626 -7.13 -13.67 6.36
N ILE A 627 -8.27 -13.48 5.68
CA ILE A 627 -8.95 -14.52 4.92
C ILE A 627 -8.65 -14.35 3.43
N GLY A 628 -7.96 -15.32 2.86
CA GLY A 628 -7.71 -15.39 1.42
C GLY A 628 -8.66 -16.38 0.74
N LYS A 629 -8.88 -16.22 -0.55
CA LYS A 629 -9.77 -17.07 -1.36
C LYS A 629 -9.44 -18.56 -1.30
N ALA A 630 -8.16 -18.92 -1.38
CA ALA A 630 -7.70 -20.32 -1.25
C ALA A 630 -7.99 -20.88 0.13
N GLY A 631 -7.82 -20.07 1.19
CA GLY A 631 -8.15 -20.45 2.57
C GLY A 631 -9.65 -20.66 2.77
N ALA A 632 -10.49 -19.79 2.20
CA ALA A 632 -11.95 -19.92 2.23
C ALA A 632 -12.40 -21.19 1.53
N LEU A 633 -11.90 -21.47 0.32
CA LEU A 633 -12.18 -22.71 -0.41
C LEU A 633 -11.77 -23.96 0.39
N LYS A 634 -10.57 -23.96 1.00
CA LYS A 634 -10.11 -25.07 1.84
C LYS A 634 -11.03 -25.31 3.03
N LYS A 635 -11.45 -24.24 3.72
CA LYS A 635 -12.38 -24.36 4.86
C LYS A 635 -13.76 -24.84 4.43
N TYR A 636 -14.28 -24.36 3.32
CA TYR A 636 -15.54 -24.80 2.76
C TYR A 636 -15.54 -26.32 2.46
N VAL A 637 -14.50 -26.80 1.78
CA VAL A 637 -14.38 -28.24 1.45
C VAL A 637 -14.36 -29.10 2.71
N ASN A 638 -13.72 -28.65 3.79
CA ASN A 638 -13.50 -29.40 5.01
C ASN A 638 -14.61 -29.23 6.06
N SER A 639 -15.56 -28.31 5.91
CA SER A 639 -16.60 -28.03 6.89
C SER A 639 -17.99 -28.25 6.31
N GLN A 640 -18.73 -29.25 6.83
CA GLN A 640 -20.12 -29.46 6.45
C GLN A 640 -20.99 -28.30 6.91
N HIS A 641 -20.76 -27.80 8.12
CA HIS A 641 -21.50 -26.67 8.66
C HIS A 641 -21.38 -25.43 7.74
N PHE A 642 -20.17 -25.13 7.23
CA PHE A 642 -19.98 -24.02 6.31
C PHE A 642 -20.75 -24.22 4.98
N ARG A 643 -20.82 -25.47 4.47
CA ARG A 643 -21.63 -25.79 3.28
C ARG A 643 -23.14 -25.65 3.52
N GLU A 644 -23.63 -25.91 4.72
CA GLU A 644 -25.03 -25.69 5.08
C GLU A 644 -25.40 -24.20 5.05
N GLN A 645 -24.52 -23.34 5.57
CA GLN A 645 -24.72 -21.88 5.51
C GLN A 645 -24.74 -21.36 4.06
N ALA A 646 -23.92 -21.92 3.19
CA ALA A 646 -23.87 -21.54 1.77
C ALA A 646 -25.20 -21.71 1.05
N LYS A 647 -26.00 -22.71 1.43
CA LYS A 647 -27.32 -22.98 0.82
C LYS A 647 -28.33 -21.84 1.00
N VAL A 648 -28.23 -21.10 2.12
CA VAL A 648 -29.11 -19.97 2.40
C VAL A 648 -28.92 -18.85 1.36
N PHE A 649 -27.71 -18.69 0.85
CA PHE A 649 -27.40 -17.69 -0.17
C PHE A 649 -27.81 -18.14 -1.60
N ASP A 650 -28.03 -19.43 -1.80
CA ASP A 650 -28.49 -19.97 -3.07
C ASP A 650 -30.02 -19.87 -3.21
N LEU A 651 -30.76 -20.04 -2.12
CA LEU A 651 -32.22 -20.06 -2.08
C LEU A 651 -32.81 -18.66 -1.80
N PRO A 652 -34.09 -18.44 -2.12
CA PRO A 652 -34.85 -17.29 -1.59
C PRO A 652 -34.91 -17.42 -0.06
N SER A 653 -34.37 -16.44 0.65
CA SER A 653 -34.22 -16.49 2.10
C SER A 653 -34.59 -15.14 2.72
N SER A 654 -35.08 -15.17 3.98
CA SER A 654 -35.38 -13.96 4.72
C SER A 654 -34.08 -13.20 5.08
N LEU A 655 -34.22 -11.91 5.36
CA LEU A 655 -33.09 -11.08 5.78
C LEU A 655 -32.40 -11.64 7.02
N ASP A 656 -33.17 -12.11 7.99
CA ASP A 656 -32.67 -12.67 9.25
C ASP A 656 -31.91 -13.99 9.03
N ASP A 657 -32.41 -14.86 8.13
CA ASP A 657 -31.71 -16.10 7.78
C ASP A 657 -30.37 -15.81 7.08
N VAL A 658 -30.33 -14.83 6.19
CA VAL A 658 -29.12 -14.40 5.49
C VAL A 658 -28.08 -13.84 6.49
N VAL A 659 -28.53 -13.03 7.43
CA VAL A 659 -27.65 -12.46 8.47
C VAL A 659 -27.12 -13.56 9.38
N ALA A 660 -27.95 -14.48 9.84
CA ALA A 660 -27.54 -15.58 10.69
C ALA A 660 -26.57 -16.53 9.96
N ALA A 661 -26.89 -16.94 8.75
CA ALA A 661 -26.02 -17.81 7.96
C ALA A 661 -24.69 -17.15 7.58
N GLY A 662 -24.71 -15.86 7.30
CA GLY A 662 -23.50 -15.09 6.99
C GLY A 662 -22.58 -14.93 8.21
N GLU A 663 -23.14 -14.71 9.39
CA GLU A 663 -22.37 -14.69 10.64
C GLU A 663 -21.70 -16.05 10.89
N GLU A 664 -22.45 -17.14 10.80
CA GLU A 664 -21.92 -18.52 10.96
C GLU A 664 -20.84 -18.86 9.94
N ALA A 665 -21.02 -18.42 8.70
CA ALA A 665 -20.01 -18.56 7.66
C ALA A 665 -18.71 -17.82 8.00
N LEU A 666 -18.80 -16.59 8.49
CA LEU A 666 -17.64 -15.81 8.94
C LEU A 666 -16.99 -16.43 10.18
N VAL A 667 -17.78 -16.92 11.15
CA VAL A 667 -17.27 -17.67 12.31
C VAL A 667 -16.42 -18.86 11.82
N SER A 668 -16.94 -19.64 10.88
CA SER A 668 -16.21 -20.75 10.27
C SER A 668 -14.92 -20.27 9.58
N LEU A 669 -14.95 -19.15 8.88
CA LEU A 669 -13.77 -18.56 8.21
C LEU A 669 -12.71 -18.08 9.21
N TYR A 670 -13.08 -17.61 10.38
CA TYR A 670 -12.14 -17.21 11.45
C TYR A 670 -11.79 -18.37 12.41
N GLY A 671 -12.33 -19.58 12.16
CA GLY A 671 -12.00 -20.81 12.91
C GLY A 671 -12.67 -20.87 14.27
N GLY A 672 -13.85 -20.28 14.40
CA GLY A 672 -14.75 -20.43 15.53
C GLY A 672 -15.58 -21.72 15.45
N LYS A 673 -16.40 -21.98 16.47
CA LYS A 673 -17.27 -23.15 16.58
C LYS A 673 -18.67 -22.83 16.03
N PRO A 674 -19.40 -23.80 15.50
CA PRO A 674 -20.81 -23.65 15.13
C PRO A 674 -21.66 -23.10 16.30
N GLY A 675 -22.53 -22.14 16.03
CA GLY A 675 -23.37 -21.50 17.04
C GLY A 675 -22.67 -20.43 17.87
N GLU A 676 -21.39 -20.16 17.65
CA GLU A 676 -20.63 -19.10 18.30
C GLU A 676 -20.93 -17.74 17.64
N LYS A 677 -21.03 -16.67 18.43
CA LYS A 677 -21.17 -15.32 17.89
C LYS A 677 -19.81 -14.72 17.54
N LEU A 678 -19.77 -13.91 16.46
CA LEU A 678 -18.54 -13.22 16.06
C LEU A 678 -17.97 -12.32 17.17
N ASP A 679 -18.83 -11.67 17.95
CA ASP A 679 -18.40 -10.82 19.06
C ASP A 679 -17.66 -11.62 20.14
N THR A 680 -18.16 -12.82 20.47
CA THR A 680 -17.51 -13.74 21.40
C THR A 680 -16.18 -14.25 20.84
N LEU A 681 -16.17 -14.68 19.57
CA LEU A 681 -14.96 -15.13 18.89
C LEU A 681 -13.91 -14.00 18.80
N ARG A 682 -14.34 -12.76 18.56
CA ARG A 682 -13.48 -11.58 18.52
C ARG A 682 -12.78 -11.35 19.86
N HIS A 683 -13.51 -11.47 20.99
CA HIS A 683 -12.93 -11.40 22.32
C HIS A 683 -11.94 -12.56 22.58
N GLN A 684 -12.31 -13.79 22.25
CA GLN A 684 -11.41 -14.95 22.39
C GLN A 684 -10.11 -14.76 21.60
N ARG A 685 -10.18 -14.32 20.34
CA ARG A 685 -8.99 -14.05 19.50
C ARG A 685 -8.13 -12.92 20.06
N TYR A 686 -8.74 -11.93 20.70
CA TYR A 686 -8.01 -10.90 21.42
C TYR A 686 -7.24 -11.50 22.61
N CYS A 687 -7.88 -12.30 23.45
CA CYS A 687 -7.24 -12.98 24.59
C CYS A 687 -6.11 -13.93 24.17
N GLU A 688 -6.32 -14.72 23.09
CA GLU A 688 -5.29 -15.59 22.54
C GLU A 688 -4.05 -14.81 22.07
N LYS A 689 -4.27 -13.67 21.40
CA LYS A 689 -3.17 -12.81 20.95
C LYS A 689 -2.41 -12.15 22.10
N LEU A 690 -3.10 -11.77 23.17
CA LEU A 690 -2.45 -11.30 24.40
C LEU A 690 -1.57 -12.38 25.04
N ALA A 691 -2.08 -13.62 25.11
CA ALA A 691 -1.34 -14.75 25.69
C ALA A 691 -0.07 -15.11 24.90
N THR A 692 -0.06 -14.91 23.58
CA THR A 692 1.08 -15.21 22.70
C THR A 692 2.16 -14.12 22.68
N LYS A 693 2.07 -13.09 23.52
CA LYS A 693 3.05 -11.97 23.64
C LYS A 693 3.28 -11.19 22.33
N SER A 694 2.31 -11.13 21.47
CA SER A 694 2.33 -10.20 20.33
C SER A 694 2.30 -8.76 20.86
N SER A 695 3.37 -8.01 20.64
CA SER A 695 3.60 -6.68 21.25
C SER A 695 2.56 -5.61 20.89
N GLN A 696 1.82 -5.77 19.81
CA GLN A 696 0.72 -4.87 19.43
C GLN A 696 -0.40 -5.64 18.72
N ILE A 697 -1.59 -5.66 19.34
CA ILE A 697 -2.79 -6.20 18.72
C ILE A 697 -3.42 -5.09 17.87
N GLN A 698 -3.40 -5.27 16.57
CA GLN A 698 -4.09 -4.39 15.65
C GLN A 698 -5.56 -4.82 15.50
N PRO A 699 -6.54 -3.89 15.59
CA PRO A 699 -7.97 -4.21 15.54
C PRO A 699 -8.39 -4.95 14.26
N GLN A 700 -7.74 -4.68 13.14
CA GLN A 700 -7.98 -5.38 11.88
C GLN A 700 -7.65 -6.89 11.92
N ASN A 701 -6.79 -7.33 12.85
CA ASN A 701 -6.41 -8.73 13.03
C ASN A 701 -7.47 -9.55 13.80
N LEU A 702 -8.53 -8.92 14.25
CA LEU A 702 -9.66 -9.53 14.93
C LEU A 702 -10.81 -9.77 13.94
N PRO A 703 -11.68 -10.77 14.16
CA PRO A 703 -12.90 -10.91 13.39
C PRO A 703 -13.73 -9.62 13.38
N PRO A 704 -14.55 -9.36 12.36
CA PRO A 704 -15.52 -8.26 12.41
C PRO A 704 -16.53 -8.50 13.53
N THR A 705 -17.20 -7.44 13.97
CA THR A 705 -18.34 -7.58 14.89
C THR A 705 -19.55 -8.20 14.18
N SER A 706 -20.48 -8.76 14.94
CA SER A 706 -21.76 -9.27 14.42
C SER A 706 -22.53 -8.18 13.68
N ALA A 707 -22.52 -6.95 14.19
CA ALA A 707 -23.16 -5.78 13.56
C ALA A 707 -22.56 -5.43 12.20
N ALA A 708 -21.24 -5.50 12.03
CA ALA A 708 -20.58 -5.25 10.75
C ALA A 708 -20.75 -6.43 9.78
N ALA A 709 -20.74 -7.65 10.31
CA ALA A 709 -20.95 -8.89 9.55
C ALA A 709 -22.36 -8.97 8.94
N LYS A 710 -23.37 -8.44 9.61
CA LYS A 710 -24.74 -8.28 9.11
C LYS A 710 -24.75 -7.62 7.72
N TYR A 711 -24.17 -6.45 7.59
CA TYR A 711 -24.16 -5.70 6.33
C TYR A 711 -23.24 -6.31 5.28
N HIS A 712 -22.19 -6.98 5.69
CA HIS A 712 -21.37 -7.76 4.75
C HIS A 712 -22.18 -8.92 4.16
N SER A 713 -22.91 -9.67 4.99
CA SER A 713 -23.74 -10.81 4.58
C SER A 713 -24.86 -10.39 3.65
N GLN A 714 -25.50 -9.26 3.91
CA GLN A 714 -26.51 -8.67 3.01
C GLN A 714 -25.95 -8.35 1.63
N ARG A 715 -24.77 -7.70 1.57
CA ARG A 715 -24.09 -7.44 0.29
C ARG A 715 -23.69 -8.71 -0.44
N VAL A 716 -23.27 -9.73 0.28
CA VAL A 716 -22.94 -11.04 -0.29
C VAL A 716 -24.19 -11.68 -0.93
N TYR A 717 -25.32 -11.65 -0.24
CA TYR A 717 -26.56 -12.20 -0.75
C TYR A 717 -27.03 -11.45 -2.01
N LEU A 718 -27.10 -10.14 -1.96
CA LEU A 718 -27.45 -9.32 -3.13
C LEU A 718 -26.56 -9.64 -4.32
N GLN A 719 -25.24 -9.73 -4.11
CA GLN A 719 -24.31 -10.03 -5.20
C GLN A 719 -24.53 -11.44 -5.79
N VAL A 720 -24.81 -12.44 -4.96
CA VAL A 720 -25.13 -13.78 -5.45
C VAL A 720 -26.42 -13.75 -6.27
N LYS A 721 -27.47 -13.04 -5.82
CA LYS A 721 -28.72 -12.88 -6.54
C LYS A 721 -28.54 -12.13 -7.87
N GLN A 722 -27.74 -11.08 -7.90
CA GLN A 722 -27.37 -10.37 -9.14
C GLN A 722 -26.66 -11.29 -10.14
N TRP A 723 -25.71 -12.09 -9.68
CA TRP A 723 -25.03 -13.05 -10.56
C TRP A 723 -25.94 -14.17 -11.07
N LYS A 724 -27.01 -14.48 -10.34
CA LYS A 724 -28.06 -15.43 -10.77
C LYS A 724 -29.12 -14.78 -11.67
N GLY A 725 -29.22 -13.45 -11.68
CA GLY A 725 -30.29 -12.70 -12.34
C GLY A 725 -31.65 -12.85 -11.62
N GLU A 726 -31.60 -12.92 -10.29
CA GLU A 726 -32.74 -13.06 -9.38
C GLU A 726 -32.98 -11.81 -8.52
N ASP A 727 -32.52 -10.65 -8.97
CA ASP A 727 -32.49 -9.38 -8.21
C ASP A 727 -33.53 -8.33 -8.69
N GLU A 728 -34.47 -8.68 -9.56
CA GLU A 728 -35.38 -7.72 -10.19
C GLU A 728 -36.22 -6.91 -9.17
N GLU A 729 -36.58 -7.50 -8.04
CA GLU A 729 -37.38 -6.86 -6.98
C GLU A 729 -36.54 -6.39 -5.78
N MET A 730 -35.21 -6.46 -5.85
CA MET A 730 -34.32 -6.17 -4.71
C MET A 730 -33.84 -4.71 -4.73
N SER A 731 -34.19 -3.92 -3.69
CA SER A 731 -33.57 -2.62 -3.49
C SER A 731 -32.19 -2.75 -2.85
N VAL A 732 -31.20 -2.07 -3.39
CA VAL A 732 -29.82 -2.09 -2.84
C VAL A 732 -29.78 -1.58 -1.39
N GLU A 733 -30.68 -0.67 -1.02
CA GLU A 733 -30.73 -0.08 0.34
C GLU A 733 -31.15 -1.10 1.40
N ASP A 734 -31.93 -2.10 1.05
CA ASP A 734 -32.33 -3.18 1.97
C ASP A 734 -31.18 -4.20 2.20
N TRP A 735 -30.16 -4.18 1.33
CA TRP A 735 -29.08 -5.18 1.29
C TRP A 735 -27.70 -4.59 1.56
N GLY A 736 -27.62 -3.73 2.56
CA GLY A 736 -26.34 -3.26 3.12
C GLY A 736 -25.68 -2.12 2.37
N TRP A 737 -26.46 -1.41 1.54
CA TRP A 737 -26.05 -0.20 0.85
C TRP A 737 -26.91 0.98 1.25
N LYS A 738 -26.43 2.19 1.04
CA LYS A 738 -27.15 3.44 1.24
C LYS A 738 -26.92 4.36 0.07
N LEU A 739 -27.99 4.94 -0.43
CA LEU A 739 -27.95 5.98 -1.47
C LEU A 739 -27.76 7.35 -0.82
N SER A 740 -26.74 8.09 -1.23
CA SER A 740 -26.46 9.46 -0.79
C SER A 740 -25.81 10.23 -1.94
N ASP A 741 -26.33 11.41 -2.26
CA ASP A 741 -25.82 12.29 -3.32
C ASP A 741 -25.68 11.56 -4.68
N ASP A 742 -26.67 10.81 -5.09
CA ASP A 742 -26.68 9.94 -6.28
C ASP A 742 -25.52 8.91 -6.32
N GLN A 743 -24.93 8.61 -5.17
CA GLN A 743 -23.91 7.59 -5.04
C GLN A 743 -24.33 6.51 -4.05
N VAL A 744 -23.99 5.27 -4.38
CA VAL A 744 -24.26 4.12 -3.52
C VAL A 744 -23.06 3.88 -2.62
N HIS A 745 -23.25 3.92 -1.32
CA HIS A 745 -22.22 3.70 -0.30
C HIS A 745 -22.50 2.44 0.53
N PRO A 746 -21.47 1.65 0.92
CA PRO A 746 -21.67 0.51 1.78
C PRO A 746 -21.99 0.96 3.21
N VAL A 747 -23.01 0.41 3.82
CA VAL A 747 -23.26 0.54 5.25
C VAL A 747 -22.19 -0.24 5.99
N MET A 748 -21.51 0.41 6.96
CA MET A 748 -20.40 -0.20 7.68
C MET A 748 -20.86 -0.99 8.90
N THR A 749 -21.64 -0.37 9.76
CA THR A 749 -22.24 -0.90 10.99
C THR A 749 -23.31 0.06 11.48
N ASP A 750 -24.24 -0.41 12.28
CA ASP A 750 -25.26 0.40 12.97
C ASP A 750 -24.85 0.78 14.40
N LEU A 751 -23.76 0.19 14.93
CA LEU A 751 -23.24 0.52 16.24
C LEU A 751 -22.18 1.62 16.19
N PRO A 752 -22.07 2.47 17.22
CA PRO A 752 -20.96 3.41 17.38
C PRO A 752 -19.63 2.66 17.61
N ALA A 753 -18.53 3.40 17.61
CA ALA A 753 -17.19 2.81 17.83
C ALA A 753 -17.06 2.11 19.22
N ALA A 754 -17.74 2.61 20.23
CA ALA A 754 -17.84 2.07 21.59
C ALA A 754 -19.05 2.70 22.31
N PRO A 755 -19.43 2.21 23.51
CA PRO A 755 -20.43 2.88 24.34
C PRO A 755 -20.07 4.34 24.61
N GLU A 756 -21.07 5.22 24.58
CA GLU A 756 -20.87 6.67 24.75
C GLU A 756 -20.17 7.02 26.08
N SER A 757 -20.51 6.29 27.15
CA SER A 757 -19.85 6.44 28.46
C SER A 757 -18.34 6.23 28.37
N LEU A 758 -17.90 5.22 27.60
CA LEU A 758 -16.49 4.90 27.43
C LEU A 758 -15.80 5.89 26.49
N LEU A 759 -16.49 6.32 25.43
CA LEU A 759 -15.97 7.35 24.52
C LEU A 759 -15.70 8.68 25.23
N ARG A 760 -16.49 9.02 26.29
CA ARG A 760 -16.22 10.21 27.13
C ARG A 760 -14.99 10.04 28.01
N MET A 761 -14.66 8.82 28.42
CA MET A 761 -13.53 8.57 29.35
C MET A 761 -12.18 8.71 28.65
N ILE A 762 -12.09 8.39 27.36
CA ILE A 762 -10.82 8.29 26.63
C ILE A 762 -10.19 9.63 26.26
N ARG A 763 -10.85 10.76 26.54
CA ARG A 763 -10.30 12.10 26.30
C ARG A 763 -10.65 13.06 27.43
N CYS A 764 -9.91 14.13 27.61
CA CYS A 764 -10.23 15.24 28.49
C CYS A 764 -10.39 16.56 27.72
N ASN A 765 -11.02 17.54 28.34
CA ASN A 765 -11.17 18.91 27.82
C ASN A 765 -10.44 19.94 28.70
N CYS A 766 -9.42 19.52 29.45
CA CYS A 766 -8.63 20.42 30.32
C CYS A 766 -7.89 21.47 29.49
N SER A 767 -7.95 22.73 29.91
CA SER A 767 -7.37 23.87 29.18
C SER A 767 -5.87 24.08 29.45
N LEU A 768 -5.36 23.77 30.64
CA LEU A 768 -3.99 24.11 31.04
C LEU A 768 -3.27 23.03 31.84
N ASP A 769 -3.93 22.30 32.75
CA ASP A 769 -3.23 21.38 33.63
C ASP A 769 -4.02 20.08 33.80
N CYS A 770 -3.34 18.98 33.61
CA CYS A 770 -3.87 17.64 33.78
C CYS A 770 -3.28 16.92 35.00
N ALA A 771 -2.68 17.63 35.96
CA ALA A 771 -2.02 17.08 37.14
C ALA A 771 -2.99 16.41 38.13
N SER A 772 -4.26 16.77 38.13
CA SER A 772 -5.23 16.26 39.09
C SER A 772 -6.22 15.24 38.49
N LYS A 773 -6.90 14.46 39.34
CA LYS A 773 -7.98 13.52 38.91
C LYS A 773 -9.22 14.24 38.34
N ARG A 774 -9.22 15.56 38.22
CA ARG A 774 -10.23 16.30 37.43
C ARG A 774 -10.04 16.07 35.93
N CYS A 775 -8.82 15.77 35.51
CA CYS A 775 -8.56 15.30 34.15
C CYS A 775 -9.19 13.91 33.94
N SER A 776 -10.09 13.77 32.98
CA SER A 776 -10.74 12.49 32.62
C SER A 776 -9.72 11.43 32.26
N CYS A 777 -8.71 11.76 31.47
CA CYS A 777 -7.65 10.79 31.10
C CYS A 777 -6.94 10.29 32.36
N ARG A 778 -6.41 11.18 33.21
CA ARG A 778 -5.69 10.79 34.42
C ARG A 778 -6.56 10.02 35.42
N LYS A 779 -7.83 10.38 35.53
CA LYS A 779 -8.79 9.68 36.39
C LYS A 779 -8.92 8.20 36.02
N HIS A 780 -8.84 7.88 34.73
CA HIS A 780 -8.99 6.52 34.19
C HIS A 780 -7.66 5.86 33.86
N GLY A 781 -6.53 6.37 34.36
CA GLY A 781 -5.20 5.79 34.10
C GLY A 781 -4.71 5.93 32.66
N LEU A 782 -5.27 6.91 31.92
CA LEU A 782 -4.89 7.19 30.54
C LEU A 782 -4.01 8.43 30.50
N GLU A 783 -2.98 8.39 29.69
CA GLU A 783 -2.22 9.59 29.35
C GLU A 783 -3.01 10.48 28.40
N CYS A 784 -2.78 11.78 28.46
CA CYS A 784 -3.39 12.69 27.51
C CYS A 784 -2.78 12.48 26.11
N SER A 785 -3.60 12.60 25.08
CA SER A 785 -3.23 12.32 23.70
C SER A 785 -3.71 13.43 22.77
N PRO A 786 -3.30 13.43 21.51
CA PRO A 786 -3.81 14.35 20.50
C PRO A 786 -5.34 14.38 20.35
N ALA A 787 -6.04 13.34 20.81
CA ALA A 787 -7.50 13.27 20.84
C ALA A 787 -8.16 14.13 21.92
N CYS A 788 -7.40 14.58 22.93
CA CYS A 788 -7.91 15.47 23.97
C CYS A 788 -8.25 16.87 23.43
N GLY A 789 -9.31 17.48 23.96
CA GLY A 789 -9.86 18.70 23.39
C GLY A 789 -8.92 19.89 23.41
N GLN A 790 -8.45 20.32 24.57
CA GLN A 790 -7.63 21.53 24.69
C GLN A 790 -6.14 21.22 24.98
N CYS A 791 -5.82 20.33 25.94
CA CYS A 791 -4.44 20.02 26.30
C CYS A 791 -3.71 19.23 25.20
N ARG A 792 -4.42 18.43 24.41
CA ARG A 792 -3.96 17.64 23.26
C ARG A 792 -2.74 16.75 23.52
N GLY A 793 -2.40 16.50 24.77
CA GLY A 793 -1.26 15.68 25.16
C GLY A 793 0.12 16.26 24.76
N THR A 794 0.20 17.52 24.37
CA THR A 794 1.46 18.09 23.86
C THR A 794 2.24 18.90 24.91
N ALA A 795 1.60 19.38 25.95
CA ALA A 795 2.23 20.19 27.01
C ALA A 795 1.43 20.12 28.30
N CYS A 796 0.99 18.96 28.71
CA CYS A 796 0.27 18.78 29.94
C CYS A 796 0.95 17.76 30.85
N THR A 797 0.79 17.92 32.17
CA THR A 797 1.37 17.08 33.22
C THR A 797 0.92 15.60 33.20
N ASN A 798 0.05 15.22 32.28
CA ASN A 798 -0.45 13.86 32.11
C ASN A 798 -0.15 13.32 30.71
N SER A 799 0.94 13.76 30.08
CA SER A 799 1.45 13.17 28.84
C SER A 799 2.79 12.49 29.12
N THR A 800 3.11 11.42 28.42
CA THR A 800 4.39 10.69 28.46
C THR A 800 5.61 11.59 28.19
N ASN A 801 5.34 12.82 27.80
CA ASN A 801 6.36 13.80 27.45
C ASN A 801 6.92 14.54 28.65
N GLN A 802 6.59 14.17 29.87
CA GLN A 802 7.07 14.82 31.10
C GLN A 802 8.02 13.99 31.96
N ASP A 803 8.33 12.74 31.61
CA ASP A 803 9.23 11.91 32.42
C ASP A 803 10.73 12.22 32.20
N PHE A 804 11.08 13.49 31.97
CA PHE A 804 12.46 14.01 31.99
C PHE A 804 12.61 15.25 32.88
N ASP A 805 11.79 15.37 33.94
CA ASP A 805 12.10 16.32 34.98
C ASP A 805 11.79 15.69 36.35
N ASP A 806 12.78 15.78 37.21
CA ASP A 806 12.77 15.52 38.65
C ASP A 806 12.85 14.06 39.12
N SER A 807 14.07 13.54 39.10
CA SER A 807 14.56 12.72 40.22
C SER A 807 16.02 13.05 40.54
N ASP A 808 16.31 14.32 40.76
CA ASP A 808 17.40 14.75 41.58
C ASP A 808 16.81 15.56 42.73
N ASP A 809 16.22 14.85 43.70
CA ASP A 809 16.04 15.38 45.05
C ASP A 809 16.78 14.45 46.00
N ASP A 810 18.06 14.78 46.20
CA ASP A 810 18.91 14.26 47.25
C ASP A 810 18.23 14.56 48.60
N GLY A 811 17.89 13.54 49.32
CA GLY A 811 17.37 13.58 50.62
C GLY A 811 17.79 12.43 51.50
N ASP A 812 18.98 12.53 52.12
CA ASP A 812 19.54 11.77 53.24
C ASP A 812 19.79 10.23 53.06
#